data_3c548d6dd252fdc120cdbf5d8707384c
#
_entry.id   3c548d6dd252fdc120cdbf5d8707384c
#
_cell.length_a   1.000
_cell.length_b   1.000
_cell.length_c   1.000
_cell.angle_alpha   90.00
_cell.angle_beta   90.00
_cell.angle_gamma   90.00
#
_symmetry.space_group_name_H-M   'P 1'
#
loop_
_entity.id
_entity.type
_entity.pdbx_description
1 polymer ?
#
loop_
_entity_poly.entity_id
_entity_poly.type
_entity_poly.pdbx_seq_one_letter_code
_entity_poly.pdbx_strand_id
1 'polypeptide(L)'
;MRISYEWLKSMVDVPEDPSDLVAEFVRTGTEVEAVEKVGADLTNVVTAQVVSKKPHPDSDHMWLCQVSVGDRNVDADGNPVPLQIVCGAQNFEEGDHIVTAMIGAVLPGDFKIKKSKLRGVESCGMNCSARELGLGDDHDGIIILPKDAPVGMDYTDYLGMSDTVIDCEITPNRPDCLSMTGMAVEVAAMYDEDTHIELPSVKSEQGPDAHDLVDVTIDDPELCQRYTARVVRNVKIGPSPEWLARRVVAAGSRPINNVVDVTNYVMFLTGQPLHAFDLGKLTERDGCRHIVVRAAADGEKLETLDGVERTLTPDMAVITDDGKTPVALAGVMGGMNSEIDENTVDVLLESATFSSGHVSRTSRNLDLMSEASIRYERQVDGANCANVAEIAAALFEECCGAEVCPGIVDVYPVVVPAPVIDFRPARARMLCGAQIPDEFMVARLSRLGCSIERVDDERLTVTAPTNRPDLTREVDLIEEVCRLWGEGDIEPTLPAARNHAGGLTVEQKRIRLIGQTLRACGLSETSTYCFADPNDLVSLGITEEGRGIPVKIINPLVADQSEMRRSMLPGLVRSVAYNLDHGVSNVALYEIGRVFFGHESKSQPDEPTYVCGVLAGKRADDAWNSKFPDYDFFDAKGAVEQLLSALRLTKVRFKVADAQRYPWLQPGRAAEVLSQGEVLGWVGNIHPASLQKVGVDVPVVAFELSVEALLRLAVRELPYVDVPTLPGVTHDLAIVVDESVSYEQLVQRIGSAGGKLLADVRLFDVYRDPVRVGKGKKSMAFSLTYRAADRTLTSEEVEKAHEKLVNKVLRATGGEVRS
;
A
#
# COMPACT_ATOMS: atom_id res chain seq x y z
N MET A 1 11.04 9.47 -7.26
CA MET A 1 12.06 10.34 -7.92
C MET A 1 13.40 10.05 -7.31
N ARG A 2 14.34 9.62 -8.15
CA ARG A 2 15.70 9.30 -7.71
C ARG A 2 16.59 10.55 -7.79
N ILE A 3 17.12 10.97 -6.66
CA ILE A 3 17.90 12.20 -6.50
C ILE A 3 19.35 11.81 -6.27
N SER A 4 20.23 12.13 -7.25
CA SER A 4 21.68 12.04 -7.08
C SER A 4 22.14 13.17 -6.13
N TYR A 5 22.77 12.82 -5.02
CA TYR A 5 23.28 13.78 -4.05
C TYR A 5 24.39 14.66 -4.63
N GLU A 6 25.29 14.08 -5.42
CA GLU A 6 26.36 14.83 -6.07
C GLU A 6 25.82 15.77 -7.18
N TRP A 7 24.77 15.36 -7.88
CA TRP A 7 24.11 16.24 -8.85
C TRP A 7 23.38 17.39 -8.14
N LEU A 8 22.63 17.09 -7.06
CA LEU A 8 21.94 18.10 -6.26
C LEU A 8 22.93 19.13 -5.67
N LYS A 9 24.06 18.66 -5.12
CA LYS A 9 25.17 19.47 -4.58
C LYS A 9 25.77 20.45 -5.62
N SER A 10 25.68 20.11 -6.91
CA SER A 10 26.10 21.03 -7.97
C SER A 10 25.12 22.19 -8.23
N MET A 11 23.98 22.24 -7.55
CA MET A 11 22.90 23.23 -7.76
C MET A 11 22.52 24.01 -6.51
N VAL A 12 22.77 23.47 -5.33
CA VAL A 12 22.42 24.06 -4.04
C VAL A 12 23.36 23.53 -2.96
N ASP A 13 23.65 24.32 -1.95
CA ASP A 13 24.41 23.85 -0.80
C ASP A 13 23.58 22.86 0.02
N VAL A 14 24.15 21.69 0.30
CA VAL A 14 23.53 20.59 1.05
C VAL A 14 24.39 20.23 2.26
N PRO A 15 23.83 19.60 3.33
CA PRO A 15 24.61 19.07 4.44
C PRO A 15 25.72 18.12 3.97
N GLU A 16 26.82 18.03 4.71
CA GLU A 16 27.92 17.11 4.36
C GLU A 16 27.49 15.62 4.43
N ASP A 17 26.60 15.27 5.39
CA ASP A 17 26.06 13.92 5.51
C ASP A 17 24.69 13.83 4.81
N PRO A 18 24.52 12.96 3.80
CA PRO A 18 23.25 12.76 3.15
C PRO A 18 22.10 12.38 4.10
N SER A 19 22.41 11.77 5.25
CA SER A 19 21.37 11.38 6.24
C SER A 19 20.66 12.58 6.88
N ASP A 20 21.37 13.72 7.00
CA ASP A 20 20.76 14.95 7.51
C ASP A 20 19.77 15.54 6.50
N LEU A 21 20.10 15.48 5.21
CA LEU A 21 19.17 15.88 4.15
C LEU A 21 17.94 14.97 4.08
N VAL A 22 18.12 13.65 4.24
CA VAL A 22 17.01 12.69 4.29
C VAL A 22 16.07 13.01 5.46
N ALA A 23 16.62 13.31 6.63
CA ALA A 23 15.81 13.69 7.80
C ALA A 23 15.00 14.98 7.53
N GLU A 24 15.60 15.93 6.82
CA GLU A 24 14.96 17.20 6.48
C GLU A 24 13.87 17.03 5.42
N PHE A 25 14.06 16.17 4.41
CA PHE A 25 13.02 15.81 3.46
C PHE A 25 11.79 15.24 4.18
N VAL A 26 11.99 14.27 5.07
CA VAL A 26 10.90 13.68 5.85
C VAL A 26 10.22 14.73 6.74
N ARG A 27 10.98 15.61 7.38
CA ARG A 27 10.45 16.69 8.24
C ARG A 27 9.56 17.67 7.48
N THR A 28 9.89 17.95 6.24
CA THR A 28 9.18 18.94 5.40
C THR A 28 8.12 18.32 4.48
N GLY A 29 7.85 17.00 4.61
CA GLY A 29 6.74 16.30 3.95
C GLY A 29 7.10 15.58 2.66
N THR A 30 8.41 15.35 2.38
CA THR A 30 8.84 14.49 1.27
C THR A 30 9.22 13.11 1.81
N GLU A 31 8.49 12.07 1.41
CA GLU A 31 8.77 10.69 1.82
C GLU A 31 10.01 10.15 1.12
N VAL A 32 10.89 9.48 1.87
CA VAL A 32 12.09 8.83 1.35
C VAL A 32 11.91 7.31 1.48
N GLU A 33 11.85 6.63 0.34
CA GLU A 33 11.66 5.17 0.28
C GLU A 33 12.98 4.42 0.48
N ALA A 34 14.06 4.91 -0.14
CA ALA A 34 15.35 4.26 -0.08
C ALA A 34 16.52 5.26 -0.18
N VAL A 35 17.66 4.85 0.35
CA VAL A 35 18.96 5.55 0.18
C VAL A 35 19.97 4.53 -0.30
N GLU A 36 20.43 4.69 -1.53
CA GLU A 36 21.35 3.78 -2.20
C GLU A 36 22.73 4.41 -2.35
N LYS A 37 23.78 3.69 -2.02
CA LYS A 37 25.17 4.11 -2.35
C LYS A 37 25.54 3.48 -3.69
N VAL A 38 25.68 4.30 -4.71
CA VAL A 38 26.17 3.89 -6.02
C VAL A 38 27.70 3.75 -5.96
N GLY A 39 28.23 2.70 -6.60
CA GLY A 39 29.67 2.40 -6.55
C GLY A 39 30.13 1.58 -5.34
N ALA A 40 29.21 1.22 -4.43
CA ALA A 40 29.55 0.38 -3.27
C ALA A 40 29.94 -1.06 -3.64
N ASP A 41 29.61 -1.53 -4.83
CA ASP A 41 29.89 -2.90 -5.28
C ASP A 41 31.36 -3.16 -5.62
N LEU A 42 32.22 -2.11 -5.68
CA LEU A 42 33.65 -2.22 -5.95
C LEU A 42 34.51 -1.89 -4.72
N THR A 43 34.17 -2.44 -3.57
CA THR A 43 34.92 -2.21 -2.33
C THR A 43 36.34 -2.77 -2.41
N ASN A 44 37.34 -2.02 -1.91
CA ASN A 44 38.76 -2.38 -1.97
C ASN A 44 39.33 -2.52 -3.39
N VAL A 45 38.74 -1.84 -4.36
CA VAL A 45 39.33 -1.63 -5.71
C VAL A 45 39.90 -0.25 -5.76
N VAL A 46 41.22 -0.14 -6.07
CA VAL A 46 41.94 1.15 -5.97
C VAL A 46 42.77 1.42 -7.22
N THR A 47 43.01 2.71 -7.46
CA THR A 47 44.03 3.15 -8.42
C THR A 47 45.40 2.73 -7.89
N ALA A 48 46.30 2.28 -8.76
CA ALA A 48 47.59 1.73 -8.36
C ALA A 48 48.64 2.00 -9.42
N GLN A 49 49.91 1.84 -9.07
CA GLN A 49 51.02 1.99 -10.01
C GLN A 49 51.90 0.75 -10.06
N VAL A 50 52.26 0.31 -11.24
CA VAL A 50 53.19 -0.79 -11.46
C VAL A 50 54.61 -0.34 -11.16
N VAL A 51 55.21 -0.79 -10.06
CA VAL A 51 56.56 -0.44 -9.64
C VAL A 51 57.61 -1.32 -10.32
N SER A 52 57.31 -2.59 -10.53
CA SER A 52 58.16 -3.50 -11.31
C SER A 52 57.37 -4.60 -11.97
N LYS A 53 57.86 -5.06 -13.14
CA LYS A 53 57.26 -6.14 -13.94
C LYS A 53 58.34 -7.16 -14.30
N LYS A 54 58.24 -8.40 -13.85
CA LYS A 54 59.24 -9.45 -14.11
C LYS A 54 58.51 -10.72 -14.65
N PRO A 55 59.15 -11.49 -15.55
CA PRO A 55 58.58 -12.77 -15.98
C PRO A 55 58.31 -13.69 -14.80
N HIS A 56 57.19 -14.39 -14.84
CA HIS A 56 56.88 -15.41 -13.83
C HIS A 56 57.84 -16.59 -13.96
N PRO A 57 58.43 -17.12 -12.86
CA PRO A 57 59.45 -18.16 -12.93
C PRO A 57 58.98 -19.49 -13.61
N ASP A 58 57.68 -19.80 -13.50
CA ASP A 58 57.13 -21.07 -14.01
C ASP A 58 56.00 -20.83 -15.05
N SER A 59 56.04 -19.69 -15.80
CA SER A 59 55.04 -19.40 -16.84
C SER A 59 55.57 -18.46 -17.92
N ASP A 60 55.30 -18.81 -19.15
CA ASP A 60 55.68 -18.01 -20.33
C ASP A 60 54.69 -16.88 -20.65
N HIS A 61 53.55 -16.82 -19.94
CA HIS A 61 52.44 -15.89 -20.25
C HIS A 61 52.01 -15.02 -19.06
N MET A 62 52.68 -15.17 -17.89
CA MET A 62 52.37 -14.39 -16.71
C MET A 62 53.53 -13.51 -16.24
N TRP A 63 53.16 -12.41 -15.58
CA TRP A 63 54.07 -11.49 -14.98
C TRP A 63 53.96 -11.47 -13.48
N LEU A 64 55.11 -11.35 -12.81
CA LEU A 64 55.17 -11.07 -11.40
C LEU A 64 55.42 -9.57 -11.20
N CYS A 65 54.39 -8.89 -10.68
CA CYS A 65 54.39 -7.45 -10.53
C CYS A 65 54.52 -7.04 -9.06
N GLN A 66 55.22 -5.94 -8.82
CA GLN A 66 55.13 -5.16 -7.59
C GLN A 66 54.26 -3.94 -7.90
N VAL A 67 53.13 -3.81 -7.20
CA VAL A 67 52.11 -2.81 -7.47
C VAL A 67 51.93 -1.91 -6.24
N SER A 68 52.19 -0.64 -6.37
CA SER A 68 51.99 0.36 -5.31
C SER A 68 50.52 0.73 -5.26
N VAL A 69 49.93 0.62 -4.07
CA VAL A 69 48.57 1.07 -3.74
C VAL A 69 48.61 2.25 -2.74
N GLY A 70 49.70 2.98 -2.71
CA GLY A 70 49.89 4.09 -1.79
C GLY A 70 49.80 3.62 -0.31
N ASP A 71 49.18 4.45 0.50
CA ASP A 71 49.02 4.25 1.94
C ASP A 71 47.97 3.16 2.29
N ARG A 72 47.39 2.49 1.30
CA ARG A 72 46.43 1.40 1.51
C ARG A 72 47.11 0.08 1.92
N ASN A 73 48.43 -0.06 1.70
CA ASN A 73 49.25 -1.17 2.17
C ASN A 73 50.56 -0.65 2.74
N VAL A 74 50.71 -0.75 4.09
CA VAL A 74 51.88 -0.25 4.81
C VAL A 74 52.56 -1.31 5.63
N ASP A 75 53.86 -1.14 5.91
CA ASP A 75 54.61 -1.99 6.84
C ASP A 75 54.31 -1.62 8.33
N ALA A 76 54.98 -2.28 9.25
CA ALA A 76 54.85 -2.03 10.66
C ALA A 76 55.30 -0.62 11.12
N ASP A 77 56.10 0.05 10.31
CA ASP A 77 56.62 1.38 10.55
C ASP A 77 55.78 2.46 9.85
N GLY A 78 54.73 2.05 9.10
CA GLY A 78 53.78 2.94 8.40
C GLY A 78 54.26 3.36 7.01
N ASN A 79 55.31 2.75 6.44
CA ASN A 79 55.74 3.08 5.08
C ASN A 79 54.94 2.27 4.03
N PRO A 80 54.58 2.87 2.87
CA PRO A 80 53.94 2.18 1.79
C PRO A 80 54.76 0.99 1.27
N VAL A 81 54.14 -0.17 1.14
CA VAL A 81 54.78 -1.41 0.63
C VAL A 81 53.99 -1.91 -0.59
N PRO A 82 54.68 -2.13 -1.73
CA PRO A 82 54.02 -2.65 -2.91
C PRO A 82 53.42 -4.05 -2.67
N LEU A 83 52.25 -4.30 -3.28
CA LEU A 83 51.61 -5.63 -3.31
C LEU A 83 52.28 -6.50 -4.38
N GLN A 84 52.58 -7.76 -4.05
CA GLN A 84 52.99 -8.73 -5.04
C GLN A 84 51.72 -9.28 -5.73
N ILE A 85 51.64 -9.11 -7.03
CA ILE A 85 50.50 -9.56 -7.86
C ILE A 85 51.01 -10.35 -9.07
N VAL A 86 50.39 -11.49 -9.33
CA VAL A 86 50.58 -12.25 -10.58
C VAL A 86 49.54 -11.84 -11.59
N CYS A 87 49.94 -11.35 -12.75
CA CYS A 87 49.07 -10.84 -13.80
C CYS A 87 49.31 -11.52 -15.15
N GLY A 88 48.26 -11.92 -15.83
CA GLY A 88 48.28 -12.53 -17.18
C GLY A 88 48.22 -11.55 -18.33
N ALA A 89 47.85 -10.31 -18.09
CA ALA A 89 47.70 -9.27 -19.11
C ALA A 89 49.05 -8.89 -19.73
N GLN A 90 49.03 -8.44 -20.99
CA GLN A 90 50.24 -8.06 -21.76
C GLN A 90 50.31 -6.56 -22.08
N ASN A 91 49.25 -5.83 -21.82
CA ASN A 91 49.04 -4.44 -22.28
C ASN A 91 49.59 -3.36 -21.33
N PHE A 92 50.44 -3.71 -20.34
CA PHE A 92 50.97 -2.74 -19.36
C PHE A 92 52.49 -2.83 -19.20
N GLU A 93 53.10 -1.76 -18.71
CA GLU A 93 54.53 -1.65 -18.47
C GLU A 93 54.85 -1.12 -17.08
N GLU A 94 56.15 -1.13 -16.69
CA GLU A 94 56.61 -0.50 -15.45
C GLU A 94 56.34 1.02 -15.49
N GLY A 95 55.77 1.56 -14.43
CA GLY A 95 55.41 2.97 -14.33
C GLY A 95 53.95 3.25 -14.73
N ASP A 96 53.22 2.31 -15.33
CA ASP A 96 51.81 2.51 -15.69
C ASP A 96 50.94 2.59 -14.45
N HIS A 97 49.92 3.46 -14.51
CA HIS A 97 48.87 3.55 -13.56
C HIS A 97 47.74 2.59 -14.00
N ILE A 98 47.25 1.79 -13.05
CA ILE A 98 46.33 0.70 -13.32
C ILE A 98 45.25 0.63 -12.23
N VAL A 99 44.29 -0.26 -12.40
CA VAL A 99 43.25 -0.55 -11.39
C VAL A 99 43.52 -1.91 -10.73
N THR A 100 43.55 -1.94 -9.41
CA THR A 100 43.89 -3.13 -8.62
C THR A 100 42.84 -3.41 -7.57
N ALA A 101 42.30 -4.64 -7.59
CA ALA A 101 41.45 -5.17 -6.51
C ALA A 101 42.36 -5.80 -5.43
N MET A 102 42.29 -5.26 -4.22
CA MET A 102 43.04 -5.72 -3.06
C MET A 102 42.37 -6.96 -2.42
N ILE A 103 43.10 -7.62 -1.50
CA ILE A 103 42.51 -8.70 -0.70
C ILE A 103 41.28 -8.19 0.08
N GLY A 104 40.15 -8.92 -0.03
CA GLY A 104 38.85 -8.53 0.56
C GLY A 104 37.94 -7.79 -0.39
N ALA A 105 38.42 -7.39 -1.57
CA ALA A 105 37.54 -6.87 -2.61
C ALA A 105 36.50 -7.90 -3.03
N VAL A 106 35.28 -7.44 -3.30
CA VAL A 106 34.19 -8.24 -3.88
C VAL A 106 33.89 -7.62 -5.23
N LEU A 107 34.02 -8.38 -6.28
CA LEU A 107 33.76 -7.96 -7.66
C LEU A 107 32.39 -8.48 -8.12
N PRO A 108 31.84 -7.96 -9.22
CA PRO A 108 30.57 -8.41 -9.77
C PRO A 108 30.46 -9.95 -9.86
N GLY A 109 29.29 -10.49 -9.49
CA GLY A 109 29.10 -11.94 -9.40
C GLY A 109 29.59 -12.58 -8.10
N ASP A 110 29.70 -11.81 -7.00
CA ASP A 110 30.18 -12.26 -5.67
C ASP A 110 31.63 -12.82 -5.69
N PHE A 111 32.44 -12.38 -6.66
CA PHE A 111 33.81 -12.84 -6.80
C PHE A 111 34.73 -12.17 -5.77
N LYS A 112 35.09 -12.89 -4.71
CA LYS A 112 35.91 -12.38 -3.61
C LYS A 112 37.40 -12.57 -3.85
N ILE A 113 38.16 -11.47 -3.84
CA ILE A 113 39.61 -11.47 -3.94
C ILE A 113 40.22 -11.94 -2.65
N LYS A 114 41.00 -13.03 -2.73
CA LYS A 114 41.73 -13.65 -1.61
C LYS A 114 43.18 -13.81 -1.96
N LYS A 115 44.04 -13.85 -0.95
CA LYS A 115 45.42 -14.25 -1.12
C LYS A 115 45.48 -15.63 -1.78
N SER A 116 46.10 -15.74 -2.93
CA SER A 116 46.16 -16.94 -3.75
C SER A 116 47.57 -17.30 -4.13
N LYS A 117 47.82 -18.56 -4.58
CA LYS A 117 49.09 -18.99 -5.18
C LYS A 117 48.81 -19.39 -6.63
N LEU A 118 49.42 -18.66 -7.55
CA LEU A 118 49.37 -18.97 -8.96
C LEU A 118 50.70 -19.58 -9.40
N ARG A 119 50.69 -20.86 -9.82
CA ARG A 119 51.87 -21.68 -10.13
C ARG A 119 53.00 -21.54 -9.11
N GLY A 120 52.65 -21.65 -7.82
CA GLY A 120 53.60 -21.62 -6.71
C GLY A 120 53.97 -20.24 -6.17
N VAL A 121 53.68 -19.15 -6.90
CA VAL A 121 53.97 -17.76 -6.50
C VAL A 121 52.74 -17.13 -5.89
N GLU A 122 52.93 -16.41 -4.78
CA GLU A 122 51.84 -15.73 -4.06
C GLU A 122 51.39 -14.50 -4.82
N SER A 123 50.04 -14.31 -4.92
CA SER A 123 49.37 -13.09 -5.40
C SER A 123 48.50 -12.50 -4.30
N CYS A 124 48.73 -11.23 -3.97
CA CYS A 124 48.01 -10.48 -2.91
C CYS A 124 47.02 -9.48 -3.45
N GLY A 125 46.39 -9.75 -4.60
CA GLY A 125 45.44 -8.92 -5.27
C GLY A 125 45.27 -9.36 -6.71
N MET A 126 44.51 -8.59 -7.47
CA MET A 126 44.27 -8.78 -8.89
C MET A 126 44.24 -7.43 -9.62
N ASN A 127 45.00 -7.28 -10.71
CA ASN A 127 44.87 -6.14 -11.62
C ASN A 127 43.67 -6.39 -12.52
N CYS A 128 42.79 -5.44 -12.71
CA CYS A 128 41.45 -5.63 -13.25
C CYS A 128 41.29 -5.08 -14.68
N SER A 129 40.53 -5.82 -15.48
CA SER A 129 39.95 -5.35 -16.74
C SER A 129 38.59 -4.66 -16.52
N ALA A 130 38.07 -3.98 -17.53
CA ALA A 130 36.74 -3.37 -17.47
C ALA A 130 35.64 -4.40 -17.22
N ARG A 131 35.73 -5.58 -17.84
CA ARG A 131 34.77 -6.68 -17.67
C ARG A 131 34.72 -7.22 -16.22
N GLU A 132 35.88 -7.37 -15.57
CA GLU A 132 35.94 -7.87 -14.18
C GLU A 132 35.31 -6.91 -13.20
N LEU A 133 35.33 -5.61 -13.52
CA LEU A 133 34.72 -4.57 -12.71
C LEU A 133 33.25 -4.29 -13.10
N GLY A 134 32.71 -4.98 -14.13
CA GLY A 134 31.36 -4.72 -14.64
C GLY A 134 31.17 -3.38 -15.37
N LEU A 135 32.30 -2.77 -15.85
CA LEU A 135 32.32 -1.46 -16.49
C LEU A 135 32.32 -1.56 -18.03
N GLY A 136 32.16 -2.76 -18.58
CA GLY A 136 32.13 -3.03 -20.01
C GLY A 136 32.51 -4.48 -20.33
N ASP A 137 32.51 -4.83 -21.63
CA ASP A 137 32.79 -6.20 -22.11
C ASP A 137 34.30 -6.42 -22.42
N ASP A 138 35.12 -5.36 -22.37
CA ASP A 138 36.55 -5.45 -22.70
C ASP A 138 37.33 -6.24 -21.66
N HIS A 139 38.02 -7.28 -22.09
CA HIS A 139 38.86 -8.15 -21.28
C HIS A 139 40.21 -8.52 -21.96
N ASP A 140 40.56 -7.82 -23.03
CA ASP A 140 41.79 -8.07 -23.79
C ASP A 140 43.03 -7.60 -23.03
N GLY A 141 42.86 -6.85 -21.95
CA GLY A 141 43.90 -6.38 -21.04
C GLY A 141 43.36 -5.84 -19.74
N ILE A 142 44.24 -5.29 -18.89
CA ILE A 142 43.87 -4.55 -17.70
C ILE A 142 43.61 -3.10 -18.02
N ILE A 143 42.89 -2.38 -17.17
CA ILE A 143 42.65 -0.95 -17.31
C ILE A 143 43.92 -0.19 -17.05
N ILE A 144 44.35 0.64 -18.04
CA ILE A 144 45.44 1.57 -17.91
C ILE A 144 44.90 2.98 -17.73
N LEU A 145 45.32 3.62 -16.63
CA LEU A 145 44.91 4.97 -16.27
C LEU A 145 45.89 6.02 -16.81
N PRO A 146 45.45 7.29 -16.93
CA PRO A 146 46.36 8.44 -17.17
C PRO A 146 47.52 8.47 -16.15
N LYS A 147 48.68 8.94 -16.57
CA LYS A 147 49.92 8.96 -15.77
C LYS A 147 49.86 9.87 -14.55
N ASP A 148 48.88 10.77 -14.51
CA ASP A 148 48.59 11.69 -13.41
C ASP A 148 47.52 11.15 -12.45
N ALA A 149 47.00 9.97 -12.70
CA ALA A 149 46.02 9.34 -11.80
C ALA A 149 46.61 9.16 -10.39
N PRO A 150 45.89 9.55 -9.32
CA PRO A 150 46.38 9.37 -7.94
C PRO A 150 46.53 7.88 -7.62
N VAL A 151 47.52 7.56 -6.79
CA VAL A 151 47.77 6.16 -6.37
C VAL A 151 47.13 5.90 -5.00
N GLY A 152 46.32 4.83 -4.88
CA GLY A 152 45.69 4.44 -3.64
C GLY A 152 44.32 5.06 -3.39
N MET A 153 43.79 5.79 -4.38
CA MET A 153 42.42 6.30 -4.34
C MET A 153 41.42 5.18 -4.63
N ASP A 154 40.27 5.14 -3.94
CA ASP A 154 39.20 4.21 -4.31
C ASP A 154 38.81 4.42 -5.77
N TYR A 155 38.70 3.35 -6.54
CA TYR A 155 38.53 3.46 -7.99
C TYR A 155 37.15 4.05 -8.33
N THR A 156 36.14 3.79 -7.52
CA THR A 156 34.79 4.42 -7.62
C THR A 156 34.86 5.94 -7.43
N ASP A 157 35.68 6.40 -6.46
CA ASP A 157 35.90 7.84 -6.23
C ASP A 157 36.70 8.47 -7.40
N TYR A 158 37.73 7.76 -7.90
CA TYR A 158 38.47 8.19 -9.07
C TYR A 158 37.61 8.36 -10.32
N LEU A 159 36.66 7.43 -10.51
CA LEU A 159 35.70 7.52 -11.61
C LEU A 159 34.58 8.54 -11.32
N GLY A 160 34.51 9.11 -10.09
CA GLY A 160 33.36 9.89 -9.65
C GLY A 160 32.05 9.10 -9.64
N MET A 161 32.13 7.78 -9.46
CA MET A 161 30.97 6.88 -9.37
C MET A 161 30.45 6.73 -7.94
N SER A 162 31.16 7.30 -6.96
CA SER A 162 30.69 7.37 -5.58
C SER A 162 29.59 8.43 -5.49
N ASP A 163 28.35 7.99 -5.42
CA ASP A 163 27.19 8.85 -5.26
C ASP A 163 26.23 8.25 -4.24
N THR A 164 25.43 9.08 -3.62
CA THR A 164 24.30 8.66 -2.81
C THR A 164 23.02 9.03 -3.54
N VAL A 165 22.23 8.04 -3.92
CA VAL A 165 20.95 8.25 -4.56
C VAL A 165 19.84 8.12 -3.50
N ILE A 166 19.10 9.20 -3.33
CA ILE A 166 17.94 9.27 -2.42
C ILE A 166 16.68 9.04 -3.27
N ASP A 167 15.94 7.97 -3.01
CA ASP A 167 14.69 7.70 -3.71
C ASP A 167 13.52 8.25 -2.92
N CYS A 168 12.86 9.27 -3.51
CA CYS A 168 11.75 9.99 -2.90
C CYS A 168 10.42 9.63 -3.57
N GLU A 169 9.39 9.34 -2.76
CA GLU A 169 8.01 9.28 -3.24
C GLU A 169 7.43 10.70 -3.31
N ILE A 170 7.25 11.20 -4.52
CA ILE A 170 6.71 12.55 -4.75
C ILE A 170 5.19 12.48 -4.88
N THR A 171 4.48 13.23 -4.05
CA THR A 171 3.03 13.32 -4.08
C THR A 171 2.51 13.97 -5.37
N PRO A 172 1.28 13.63 -5.85
CA PRO A 172 0.76 14.16 -7.11
C PRO A 172 0.61 15.68 -7.19
N ASN A 173 0.54 16.38 -6.07
CA ASN A 173 0.44 17.84 -6.00
C ASN A 173 1.79 18.56 -6.14
N ARG A 174 2.92 17.82 -6.13
CA ARG A 174 4.28 18.38 -6.18
C ARG A 174 5.03 17.98 -7.47
N PRO A 175 4.49 18.30 -8.67
CA PRO A 175 5.18 17.98 -9.93
C PRO A 175 6.54 18.70 -10.08
N ASP A 176 6.73 19.85 -9.45
CA ASP A 176 8.01 20.55 -9.36
C ASP A 176 9.15 19.66 -8.84
N CYS A 177 8.88 18.86 -7.83
CA CYS A 177 9.84 17.93 -7.21
C CYS A 177 10.13 16.67 -8.08
N LEU A 178 9.49 16.50 -9.24
CA LEU A 178 9.88 15.47 -10.22
C LEU A 178 11.06 15.90 -11.10
N SER A 179 11.87 16.88 -10.62
CA SER A 179 13.06 17.41 -11.28
C SER A 179 14.18 17.73 -10.31
N MET A 180 15.43 17.70 -10.80
CA MET A 180 16.61 18.08 -10.00
C MET A 180 16.58 19.57 -9.65
N THR A 181 16.16 20.43 -10.59
CA THR A 181 16.02 21.88 -10.34
C THR A 181 14.93 22.18 -9.30
N GLY A 182 13.81 21.47 -9.36
CA GLY A 182 12.74 21.60 -8.35
C GLY A 182 13.18 21.13 -6.97
N MET A 183 13.89 20.02 -6.89
CA MET A 183 14.48 19.57 -5.62
C MET A 183 15.55 20.52 -5.09
N ALA A 184 16.36 21.15 -5.95
CA ALA A 184 17.31 22.16 -5.53
C ALA A 184 16.61 23.41 -4.94
N VAL A 185 15.49 23.84 -5.54
CA VAL A 185 14.64 24.94 -5.01
C VAL A 185 14.01 24.54 -3.67
N GLU A 186 13.56 23.30 -3.54
CA GLU A 186 13.00 22.76 -2.30
C GLU A 186 14.06 22.78 -1.17
N VAL A 187 15.27 22.30 -1.44
CA VAL A 187 16.38 22.31 -0.48
C VAL A 187 16.79 23.74 -0.12
N ALA A 188 16.85 24.64 -1.11
CA ALA A 188 17.12 26.05 -0.86
C ALA A 188 16.10 26.68 0.10
N ALA A 189 14.82 26.31 -0.05
CA ALA A 189 13.77 26.76 0.86
C ALA A 189 13.89 26.14 2.26
N MET A 190 14.35 24.89 2.38
CA MET A 190 14.56 24.23 3.68
C MET A 190 15.66 24.90 4.51
N TYR A 191 16.78 25.22 3.87
CA TYR A 191 17.97 25.75 4.57
C TYR A 191 18.13 27.27 4.49
N ASP A 192 17.25 27.98 3.76
CA ASP A 192 17.34 29.44 3.48
C ASP A 192 18.59 29.83 2.69
N GLU A 193 18.97 28.97 1.75
CA GLU A 193 20.14 29.15 0.90
C GLU A 193 19.74 29.62 -0.51
N ASP A 194 20.70 30.09 -1.27
CA ASP A 194 20.52 30.39 -2.69
C ASP A 194 20.81 29.17 -3.56
N THR A 195 20.08 29.01 -4.65
CA THR A 195 20.45 28.06 -5.69
C THR A 195 21.53 28.66 -6.61
N HIS A 196 22.42 27.79 -7.11
CA HIS A 196 23.44 28.16 -8.11
C HIS A 196 23.27 27.28 -9.38
N ILE A 197 22.02 27.20 -9.86
CA ILE A 197 21.68 26.40 -11.04
C ILE A 197 22.22 27.08 -12.30
N GLU A 198 23.17 26.42 -12.94
CA GLU A 198 23.69 26.85 -14.23
C GLU A 198 23.08 25.97 -15.34
N LEU A 199 22.35 26.60 -16.26
CA LEU A 199 21.73 25.91 -17.39
C LEU A 199 22.48 26.22 -18.69
N PRO A 200 22.71 25.20 -19.56
CA PRO A 200 23.40 25.41 -20.84
C PRO A 200 22.54 26.29 -21.76
N SER A 201 23.24 27.06 -22.61
CA SER A 201 22.60 27.87 -23.63
C SER A 201 23.26 27.62 -24.97
N VAL A 202 22.54 27.76 -26.07
CA VAL A 202 23.03 27.60 -27.43
C VAL A 202 24.13 28.61 -27.69
N LYS A 203 25.30 28.13 -28.17
CA LYS A 203 26.49 28.98 -28.46
C LYS A 203 26.39 29.64 -29.81
N SER A 204 25.83 28.96 -30.81
CA SER A 204 25.69 29.49 -32.16
C SER A 204 24.50 28.84 -32.90
N GLU A 205 23.73 29.63 -33.59
CA GLU A 205 22.68 29.16 -34.48
C GLU A 205 23.21 29.20 -35.94
N GLN A 206 22.91 28.13 -36.70
CA GLN A 206 23.40 27.96 -38.08
C GLN A 206 22.31 27.24 -38.93
N GLY A 207 22.32 27.52 -40.24
CA GLY A 207 21.41 26.88 -41.17
C GLY A 207 20.13 27.67 -41.45
N PRO A 208 19.09 27.04 -42.00
CA PRO A 208 17.79 27.63 -42.25
C PRO A 208 17.03 27.86 -40.95
N ASP A 209 16.08 28.82 -40.97
CA ASP A 209 15.18 29.08 -39.86
C ASP A 209 14.29 27.83 -39.59
N ALA A 210 14.03 27.53 -38.34
CA ALA A 210 13.18 26.40 -37.94
C ALA A 210 11.75 26.50 -38.54
N HIS A 211 11.23 27.74 -38.70
CA HIS A 211 9.89 27.97 -39.32
C HIS A 211 9.86 27.66 -40.83
N ASP A 212 11.04 27.64 -41.50
CA ASP A 212 11.13 27.20 -42.91
C ASP A 212 11.14 25.67 -43.03
N LEU A 213 11.45 24.95 -41.96
CA LEU A 213 11.60 23.50 -41.91
C LEU A 213 10.39 22.74 -41.31
N VAL A 214 9.73 23.36 -40.31
CA VAL A 214 8.67 22.72 -39.54
C VAL A 214 7.54 23.70 -39.29
N ASP A 215 6.33 23.25 -39.46
CA ASP A 215 5.08 23.90 -39.05
C ASP A 215 4.32 23.01 -38.06
N VAL A 216 3.72 23.64 -37.07
CA VAL A 216 2.99 22.93 -35.99
C VAL A 216 1.56 23.46 -35.91
N THR A 217 0.60 22.55 -35.90
CA THR A 217 -0.81 22.84 -35.67
C THR A 217 -1.32 22.08 -34.45
N ILE A 218 -2.02 22.76 -33.56
CA ILE A 218 -2.76 22.16 -32.46
C ILE A 218 -4.27 22.23 -32.81
N ASP A 219 -4.87 21.09 -33.12
CA ASP A 219 -6.30 21.05 -33.50
C ASP A 219 -7.22 21.29 -32.30
N ASP A 220 -6.82 20.84 -31.12
CA ASP A 220 -7.58 20.97 -29.88
C ASP A 220 -6.69 21.42 -28.70
N PRO A 221 -6.83 22.70 -28.27
CA PRO A 221 -6.09 23.23 -27.13
C PRO A 221 -6.44 22.57 -25.77
N GLU A 222 -7.55 21.83 -25.66
CA GLU A 222 -7.85 21.06 -24.45
C GLU A 222 -6.99 19.79 -24.35
N LEU A 223 -6.48 19.27 -25.47
CA LEU A 223 -5.57 18.12 -25.50
C LEU A 223 -4.11 18.56 -25.37
N CYS A 224 -3.72 19.64 -26.08
CA CYS A 224 -2.36 20.17 -26.07
C CYS A 224 -2.41 21.69 -25.86
N GLN A 225 -1.86 22.17 -24.76
CA GLN A 225 -1.91 23.60 -24.39
C GLN A 225 -0.77 24.42 -25.00
N ARG A 226 0.38 23.81 -25.22
CA ARG A 226 1.53 24.40 -25.87
C ARG A 226 2.36 23.33 -26.57
N TYR A 227 2.89 23.65 -27.73
CA TYR A 227 3.84 22.80 -28.44
C TYR A 227 4.99 23.65 -28.97
N THR A 228 6.21 23.36 -28.57
CA THR A 228 7.42 23.99 -29.09
C THR A 228 8.23 23.00 -29.89
N ALA A 229 8.76 23.42 -31.03
CA ALA A 229 9.62 22.61 -31.89
C ALA A 229 10.93 23.34 -32.17
N ARG A 230 12.05 22.68 -31.91
CA ARG A 230 13.41 23.13 -32.23
C ARG A 230 14.01 22.16 -33.24
N VAL A 231 14.75 22.67 -34.21
CA VAL A 231 15.41 21.84 -35.22
C VAL A 231 16.91 21.89 -34.98
N VAL A 232 17.54 20.71 -34.94
CA VAL A 232 18.98 20.54 -34.90
C VAL A 232 19.44 19.64 -36.05
N ARG A 233 20.58 19.97 -36.70
CA ARG A 233 21.05 19.30 -37.90
C ARG A 233 22.44 18.74 -37.69
N ASN A 234 22.85 17.86 -38.60
CA ASN A 234 24.18 17.25 -38.64
C ASN A 234 24.54 16.55 -37.31
N VAL A 235 23.52 15.95 -36.65
CA VAL A 235 23.69 15.22 -35.39
C VAL A 235 24.56 13.98 -35.63
N LYS A 236 25.52 13.73 -34.74
CA LYS A 236 26.30 12.50 -34.74
C LYS A 236 25.83 11.57 -33.63
N ILE A 237 25.11 10.52 -34.02
CA ILE A 237 24.63 9.52 -33.07
C ILE A 237 25.81 8.68 -32.55
N GLY A 238 25.87 8.50 -31.23
CA GLY A 238 26.93 7.76 -30.57
C GLY A 238 26.67 7.54 -29.10
N PRO A 239 27.59 6.94 -28.36
CA PRO A 239 27.47 6.82 -26.92
C PRO A 239 27.50 8.20 -26.25
N SER A 240 26.74 8.33 -25.19
CA SER A 240 26.71 9.57 -24.38
C SER A 240 28.06 9.84 -23.71
N PRO A 241 28.43 11.12 -23.52
CA PRO A 241 29.53 11.50 -22.62
C PRO A 241 29.31 10.88 -21.23
N GLU A 242 30.39 10.52 -20.58
CA GLU A 242 30.36 9.77 -19.32
C GLU A 242 29.56 10.49 -18.22
N TRP A 243 29.73 11.82 -18.10
CA TRP A 243 28.99 12.61 -17.11
C TRP A 243 27.46 12.56 -17.32
N LEU A 244 27.04 12.58 -18.59
CA LEU A 244 25.61 12.51 -18.97
C LEU A 244 25.04 11.12 -18.66
N ALA A 245 25.73 10.07 -19.11
CA ALA A 245 25.33 8.68 -18.86
C ALA A 245 25.19 8.38 -17.36
N ARG A 246 26.15 8.86 -16.54
CA ARG A 246 26.08 8.68 -15.07
C ARG A 246 24.86 9.33 -14.46
N ARG A 247 24.54 10.57 -14.82
CA ARG A 247 23.37 11.29 -14.28
C ARG A 247 22.06 10.63 -14.69
N VAL A 248 21.97 10.13 -15.93
CA VAL A 248 20.82 9.37 -16.43
C VAL A 248 20.63 8.06 -15.63
N VAL A 249 21.73 7.34 -15.36
CA VAL A 249 21.70 6.11 -14.54
C VAL A 249 21.29 6.41 -13.10
N ALA A 250 21.87 7.45 -12.49
CA ALA A 250 21.52 7.85 -11.12
C ALA A 250 20.03 8.22 -10.99
N ALA A 251 19.48 8.86 -12.02
CA ALA A 251 18.05 9.18 -12.10
C ALA A 251 17.14 7.96 -12.38
N GLY A 252 17.71 6.76 -12.59
CA GLY A 252 16.97 5.50 -12.74
C GLY A 252 16.69 5.07 -14.19
N SER A 253 17.28 5.75 -15.19
CA SER A 253 17.13 5.38 -16.60
C SER A 253 18.38 4.70 -17.15
N ARG A 254 18.22 3.96 -18.24
CA ARG A 254 19.34 3.28 -18.93
C ARG A 254 19.83 4.15 -20.08
N PRO A 255 21.14 4.38 -20.23
CA PRO A 255 21.70 5.05 -21.37
C PRO A 255 21.40 4.28 -22.68
N ILE A 256 21.04 5.00 -23.73
CA ILE A 256 20.69 4.44 -25.05
C ILE A 256 21.65 5.01 -26.11
N ASN A 257 21.57 6.30 -26.37
CA ASN A 257 22.50 7.06 -27.23
C ASN A 257 22.46 8.54 -26.79
N ASN A 258 23.42 9.32 -27.28
CA ASN A 258 23.58 10.71 -26.87
C ASN A 258 22.35 11.61 -27.11
N VAL A 259 21.52 11.34 -28.12
CA VAL A 259 20.29 12.11 -28.39
C VAL A 259 19.21 11.78 -27.40
N VAL A 260 18.89 10.49 -27.21
CA VAL A 260 17.87 10.04 -26.29
C VAL A 260 18.26 10.35 -24.85
N ASP A 261 19.53 10.21 -24.51
CA ASP A 261 20.02 10.47 -23.15
C ASP A 261 19.99 11.97 -22.81
N VAL A 262 20.21 12.85 -23.78
CA VAL A 262 20.02 14.30 -23.61
C VAL A 262 18.55 14.62 -23.31
N THR A 263 17.60 14.04 -24.03
CA THR A 263 16.17 14.28 -23.74
C THR A 263 15.76 13.76 -22.36
N ASN A 264 16.24 12.57 -21.97
CA ASN A 264 16.01 11.99 -20.64
C ASN A 264 16.67 12.85 -19.53
N TYR A 265 17.93 13.26 -19.74
CA TYR A 265 18.65 14.11 -18.79
C TYR A 265 17.92 15.44 -18.54
N VAL A 266 17.48 16.11 -19.61
CA VAL A 266 16.77 17.39 -19.50
C VAL A 266 15.41 17.22 -18.84
N MET A 267 14.72 16.10 -19.08
CA MET A 267 13.50 15.76 -18.37
C MET A 267 13.76 15.59 -16.85
N PHE A 268 14.80 14.87 -16.45
CA PHE A 268 15.15 14.73 -15.03
C PHE A 268 15.67 16.04 -14.42
N LEU A 269 16.36 16.84 -15.20
CA LEU A 269 16.86 18.14 -14.78
C LEU A 269 15.72 19.12 -14.50
N THR A 270 14.76 19.26 -15.43
CA THR A 270 13.76 20.35 -15.45
C THR A 270 12.34 19.92 -15.13
N GLY A 271 12.05 18.63 -15.13
CA GLY A 271 10.68 18.09 -14.99
C GLY A 271 9.83 18.13 -16.28
N GLN A 272 10.35 18.68 -17.36
CA GLN A 272 9.69 18.77 -18.66
C GLN A 272 10.12 17.61 -19.55
N PRO A 273 9.23 16.68 -19.91
CA PRO A 273 9.54 15.64 -20.89
C PRO A 273 9.75 16.22 -22.27
N LEU A 274 10.70 15.64 -22.99
CA LEU A 274 11.06 15.98 -24.35
C LEU A 274 10.96 14.75 -25.24
N HIS A 275 10.69 14.95 -26.53
CA HIS A 275 10.79 13.89 -27.51
C HIS A 275 11.61 14.35 -28.75
N ALA A 276 12.41 13.44 -29.28
CA ALA A 276 13.22 13.68 -30.46
C ALA A 276 12.69 12.79 -31.61
N PHE A 277 12.28 13.43 -32.70
CA PHE A 277 11.89 12.76 -33.93
C PHE A 277 13.02 12.82 -34.95
N ASP A 278 13.24 11.75 -35.70
CA ASP A 278 14.06 11.80 -36.90
C ASP A 278 13.35 12.63 -37.98
N LEU A 279 13.88 13.85 -38.25
CA LEU A 279 13.29 14.76 -39.22
C LEU A 279 13.22 14.18 -40.61
N GLY A 280 14.18 13.27 -40.96
CA GLY A 280 14.22 12.61 -42.26
C GLY A 280 13.15 11.54 -42.47
N LYS A 281 12.57 11.03 -41.38
CA LYS A 281 11.46 10.04 -41.42
C LYS A 281 10.08 10.71 -41.51
N LEU A 282 9.98 12.03 -41.29
CA LEU A 282 8.74 12.79 -41.41
C LEU A 282 8.50 13.22 -42.85
N THR A 283 7.23 13.23 -43.26
CA THR A 283 6.82 13.58 -44.61
C THR A 283 7.09 15.06 -44.91
N GLU A 284 7.92 15.32 -45.92
CA GLU A 284 8.13 16.67 -46.43
C GLU A 284 7.07 17.06 -47.44
N ARG A 285 6.49 18.23 -47.26
CA ARG A 285 5.57 18.82 -48.19
C ARG A 285 5.90 20.29 -48.37
N ASP A 286 6.16 20.70 -49.59
CA ASP A 286 6.53 22.07 -49.98
C ASP A 286 7.80 22.58 -49.24
N GLY A 287 8.72 21.70 -48.87
CA GLY A 287 9.96 22.03 -48.15
C GLY A 287 9.84 22.06 -46.64
N CYS A 288 8.63 21.80 -46.10
CA CYS A 288 8.32 21.86 -44.68
C CYS A 288 7.70 20.54 -44.16
N ARG A 289 7.90 20.19 -42.90
CA ARG A 289 7.24 19.08 -42.17
C ARG A 289 6.10 19.65 -41.35
N HIS A 290 4.92 19.01 -41.46
CA HIS A 290 3.73 19.49 -40.79
C HIS A 290 3.35 18.56 -39.62
N ILE A 291 3.61 18.99 -38.42
CA ILE A 291 3.20 18.31 -37.20
C ILE A 291 1.80 18.76 -36.82
N VAL A 292 0.89 17.80 -36.61
CA VAL A 292 -0.48 18.10 -36.14
C VAL A 292 -0.77 17.29 -34.87
N VAL A 293 -1.10 18.00 -33.80
CA VAL A 293 -1.56 17.39 -32.55
C VAL A 293 -3.08 17.37 -32.54
N ARG A 294 -3.67 16.17 -32.50
CA ARG A 294 -5.11 15.98 -32.58
C ARG A 294 -5.58 14.80 -31.69
N ALA A 295 -6.89 14.64 -31.56
CA ALA A 295 -7.46 13.39 -31.04
C ALA A 295 -7.20 12.22 -32.02
N ALA A 296 -7.00 11.03 -31.48
CA ALA A 296 -6.93 9.83 -32.31
C ALA A 296 -8.28 9.50 -32.96
N ALA A 297 -8.26 8.88 -34.13
CA ALA A 297 -9.46 8.31 -34.72
C ALA A 297 -9.82 6.98 -34.00
N ASP A 298 -11.10 6.63 -34.00
CA ASP A 298 -11.54 5.38 -33.39
C ASP A 298 -10.97 4.17 -34.14
N GLY A 299 -10.24 3.32 -33.40
CA GLY A 299 -9.54 2.14 -33.96
C GLY A 299 -8.25 2.48 -34.71
N GLU A 300 -7.75 3.72 -34.63
CA GLU A 300 -6.43 4.12 -35.17
C GLU A 300 -5.30 3.30 -34.53
N LYS A 301 -4.28 2.97 -35.27
CA LYS A 301 -3.19 2.11 -34.79
C LYS A 301 -1.87 2.87 -34.77
N LEU A 302 -1.11 2.60 -33.72
CA LEU A 302 0.27 3.09 -33.56
C LEU A 302 1.12 1.96 -32.96
N GLU A 303 2.25 1.67 -33.56
CA GLU A 303 3.30 0.86 -32.94
C GLU A 303 4.21 1.79 -32.14
N THR A 304 4.24 1.57 -30.83
CA THR A 304 5.02 2.38 -29.89
C THR A 304 6.46 1.85 -29.76
N LEU A 305 7.38 2.67 -29.18
CA LEU A 305 8.82 2.35 -29.05
C LEU A 305 9.11 1.05 -28.30
N ASP A 306 8.17 0.49 -27.58
CA ASP A 306 8.26 -0.84 -26.95
C ASP A 306 7.91 -2.00 -27.90
N GLY A 307 7.66 -1.72 -29.19
CA GLY A 307 7.33 -2.71 -30.21
C GLY A 307 5.91 -3.27 -30.13
N VAL A 308 5.01 -2.60 -29.41
CA VAL A 308 3.60 -3.05 -29.25
C VAL A 308 2.68 -2.22 -30.13
N GLU A 309 1.92 -2.88 -31.01
CA GLU A 309 0.84 -2.24 -31.77
C GLU A 309 -0.35 -1.95 -30.85
N ARG A 310 -0.72 -0.68 -30.71
CA ARG A 310 -1.81 -0.22 -29.88
C ARG A 310 -2.98 0.27 -30.71
N THR A 311 -4.20 -0.06 -30.27
CA THR A 311 -5.45 0.44 -30.87
C THR A 311 -5.93 1.60 -30.04
N LEU A 312 -6.08 2.75 -30.68
CA LEU A 312 -6.37 4.02 -30.04
C LEU A 312 -7.88 4.33 -30.06
N THR A 313 -8.29 5.23 -29.17
CA THR A 313 -9.66 5.72 -29.03
C THR A 313 -9.68 7.24 -29.07
N PRO A 314 -10.83 7.90 -29.40
CA PRO A 314 -10.91 9.35 -29.57
C PRO A 314 -10.62 10.19 -28.32
N ASP A 315 -10.55 9.59 -27.15
CA ASP A 315 -10.15 10.26 -25.90
C ASP A 315 -8.62 10.31 -25.72
N MET A 316 -7.85 9.72 -26.63
CA MET A 316 -6.40 9.73 -26.67
C MET A 316 -5.88 10.82 -27.62
N ALA A 317 -4.82 11.51 -27.23
CA ALA A 317 -4.15 12.49 -28.08
C ALA A 317 -2.96 11.85 -28.81
N VAL A 318 -2.81 12.20 -30.08
CA VAL A 318 -1.71 11.77 -30.95
C VAL A 318 -0.99 12.97 -31.57
N ILE A 319 0.32 12.82 -31.74
CA ILE A 319 1.13 13.67 -32.60
C ILE A 319 1.22 12.96 -33.94
N THR A 320 0.94 13.69 -35.01
CA THR A 320 0.82 13.12 -36.35
C THR A 320 1.70 13.84 -37.37
N ASP A 321 2.21 13.06 -38.31
CA ASP A 321 2.87 13.55 -39.52
C ASP A 321 1.82 13.92 -40.55
N ASP A 322 1.84 15.17 -41.03
CA ASP A 322 0.89 15.78 -42.00
C ASP A 322 -0.61 15.57 -41.63
N GLY A 323 -0.91 15.50 -40.31
CA GLY A 323 -2.26 15.26 -39.80
C GLY A 323 -2.82 13.85 -40.03
N LYS A 324 -2.04 12.93 -40.61
CA LYS A 324 -2.50 11.62 -41.07
C LYS A 324 -1.94 10.46 -40.25
N THR A 325 -0.61 10.35 -40.25
CA THR A 325 0.08 9.19 -39.65
C THR A 325 0.46 9.51 -38.21
N PRO A 326 0.00 8.79 -37.19
CA PRO A 326 0.46 8.99 -35.83
C PRO A 326 1.94 8.60 -35.72
N VAL A 327 2.73 9.50 -35.12
CA VAL A 327 4.17 9.33 -34.86
C VAL A 327 4.49 9.30 -33.37
N ALA A 328 3.55 9.69 -32.52
CA ALA A 328 3.65 9.51 -31.07
C ALA A 328 2.28 9.52 -30.41
N LEU A 329 2.19 8.84 -29.29
CA LEU A 329 1.10 8.96 -28.33
C LEU A 329 1.43 10.13 -27.39
N ALA A 330 0.73 11.23 -27.54
CA ALA A 330 1.06 12.51 -26.92
C ALA A 330 1.21 12.42 -25.40
N GLY A 331 2.38 12.78 -24.90
CA GLY A 331 2.72 12.75 -23.48
C GLY A 331 2.94 11.37 -22.86
N VAL A 332 2.90 10.28 -23.64
CA VAL A 332 3.06 8.91 -23.13
C VAL A 332 4.27 8.23 -23.75
N MET A 333 4.29 8.01 -25.07
CA MET A 333 5.38 7.27 -25.72
C MET A 333 5.46 7.60 -27.22
N GLY A 334 6.68 7.70 -27.75
CA GLY A 334 6.94 7.86 -29.19
C GLY A 334 6.56 6.62 -30.02
N GLY A 335 6.41 6.81 -31.32
CA GLY A 335 6.18 5.74 -32.31
C GLY A 335 7.48 5.25 -32.93
N MET A 336 7.52 3.94 -33.25
CA MET A 336 8.64 3.29 -33.94
C MET A 336 8.96 3.91 -35.30
N ASN A 337 7.95 4.46 -35.98
CA ASN A 337 8.08 5.01 -37.34
C ASN A 337 8.83 6.36 -37.43
N SER A 338 9.11 6.98 -36.27
CA SER A 338 9.84 8.27 -36.20
C SER A 338 11.04 8.23 -35.24
N GLU A 339 11.40 7.01 -34.78
CA GLU A 339 12.49 6.77 -33.82
C GLU A 339 13.86 7.27 -34.32
N ILE A 340 14.68 7.76 -33.42
CA ILE A 340 16.09 8.09 -33.65
C ILE A 340 16.90 6.80 -33.78
N ASP A 341 17.61 6.63 -34.91
CA ASP A 341 18.51 5.50 -35.16
C ASP A 341 19.92 5.96 -35.52
N GLU A 342 20.81 5.02 -35.81
CA GLU A 342 22.22 5.26 -36.15
C GLU A 342 22.43 6.11 -37.43
N ASN A 343 21.40 6.20 -38.29
CA ASN A 343 21.44 6.95 -39.56
C ASN A 343 20.78 8.32 -39.44
N THR A 344 20.24 8.68 -38.30
CA THR A 344 19.58 9.97 -38.04
C THR A 344 20.61 11.11 -38.17
N VAL A 345 20.27 12.11 -38.95
CA VAL A 345 21.15 13.28 -39.22
C VAL A 345 20.52 14.57 -38.69
N ASP A 346 19.23 14.77 -38.95
CA ASP A 346 18.50 15.96 -38.54
C ASP A 346 17.38 15.54 -37.56
N VAL A 347 17.23 16.31 -36.50
CA VAL A 347 16.30 15.99 -35.40
C VAL A 347 15.32 17.14 -35.21
N LEU A 348 14.03 16.80 -35.10
CA LEU A 348 12.99 17.65 -34.56
C LEU A 348 12.83 17.38 -33.08
N LEU A 349 13.16 18.36 -32.26
CA LEU A 349 13.00 18.30 -30.80
C LEU A 349 11.66 18.90 -30.39
N GLU A 350 10.85 18.10 -29.69
CA GLU A 350 9.59 18.51 -29.09
C GLU A 350 9.78 18.88 -27.61
N SER A 351 9.15 19.99 -27.20
CA SER A 351 8.87 20.29 -25.80
C SER A 351 7.44 20.81 -25.73
N ALA A 352 6.54 20.07 -25.10
CA ALA A 352 5.11 20.34 -25.17
C ALA A 352 4.41 20.22 -23.81
N THR A 353 3.18 20.70 -23.74
CA THR A 353 2.30 20.53 -22.58
C THR A 353 0.99 19.89 -23.01
N PHE A 354 0.73 18.69 -22.51
CA PHE A 354 -0.48 17.92 -22.78
C PHE A 354 -1.40 17.92 -21.56
N SER A 355 -2.70 17.74 -21.80
CA SER A 355 -3.71 17.67 -20.75
C SER A 355 -3.45 16.50 -19.80
N SER A 356 -3.24 16.80 -18.53
CA SER A 356 -2.96 15.79 -17.49
C SER A 356 -4.03 14.70 -17.40
N GLY A 357 -5.31 15.09 -17.50
CA GLY A 357 -6.44 14.15 -17.46
C GLY A 357 -6.49 13.20 -18.65
N HIS A 358 -6.12 13.67 -19.85
CA HIS A 358 -6.06 12.81 -21.05
C HIS A 358 -4.86 11.88 -21.01
N VAL A 359 -3.69 12.36 -20.63
CA VAL A 359 -2.48 11.52 -20.48
C VAL A 359 -2.70 10.43 -19.43
N SER A 360 -3.25 10.78 -18.27
CA SER A 360 -3.54 9.81 -17.20
C SER A 360 -4.54 8.72 -17.63
N ARG A 361 -5.61 9.08 -18.35
CA ARG A 361 -6.56 8.10 -18.89
C ARG A 361 -5.91 7.21 -19.95
N THR A 362 -5.15 7.81 -20.86
CA THR A 362 -4.44 7.09 -21.94
C THR A 362 -3.47 6.07 -21.36
N SER A 363 -2.63 6.49 -20.41
CA SER A 363 -1.66 5.63 -19.72
C SER A 363 -2.36 4.43 -19.03
N ARG A 364 -3.44 4.67 -18.31
CA ARG A 364 -4.20 3.60 -17.63
C ARG A 364 -4.93 2.68 -18.59
N ASN A 365 -5.58 3.22 -19.62
CA ASN A 365 -6.35 2.42 -20.57
C ASN A 365 -5.47 1.48 -21.40
N LEU A 366 -4.22 1.89 -21.66
CA LEU A 366 -3.25 1.11 -22.41
C LEU A 366 -2.30 0.30 -21.53
N ASP A 367 -2.41 0.42 -20.19
CA ASP A 367 -1.47 -0.13 -19.22
C ASP A 367 -0.02 0.22 -19.58
N LEU A 368 0.21 1.52 -19.90
CA LEU A 368 1.48 2.04 -20.40
C LEU A 368 1.91 3.25 -19.57
N MET A 369 2.76 3.02 -18.59
CA MET A 369 3.33 4.04 -17.74
C MET A 369 4.77 4.35 -18.16
N SER A 370 5.10 5.63 -18.30
CA SER A 370 6.45 6.12 -18.64
C SER A 370 6.83 7.29 -17.74
N GLU A 371 8.14 7.62 -17.68
CA GLU A 371 8.64 8.81 -16.97
C GLU A 371 8.00 10.11 -17.49
N ALA A 372 7.68 10.14 -18.78
CA ALA A 372 6.97 11.25 -19.38
C ALA A 372 5.51 11.32 -18.92
N SER A 373 4.78 10.18 -18.97
CA SER A 373 3.36 10.16 -18.55
C SER A 373 3.19 10.50 -17.07
N ILE A 374 4.10 10.04 -16.20
CA ILE A 374 4.10 10.38 -14.76
C ILE A 374 4.20 11.89 -14.52
N ARG A 375 5.00 12.60 -15.35
CA ARG A 375 5.12 14.06 -15.24
C ARG A 375 3.92 14.77 -15.82
N TYR A 376 3.48 14.39 -17.03
CA TYR A 376 2.32 15.02 -17.66
C TYR A 376 1.02 14.83 -16.88
N GLU A 377 0.76 13.66 -16.31
CA GLU A 377 -0.46 13.42 -15.51
C GLU A 377 -0.53 14.27 -14.24
N ARG A 378 0.62 14.78 -13.76
CA ARG A 378 0.76 15.66 -12.59
C ARG A 378 0.87 17.14 -12.96
N GLN A 379 0.79 17.48 -14.24
CA GLN A 379 0.98 18.79 -14.85
C GLN A 379 2.45 19.22 -14.93
N VAL A 380 2.89 19.53 -16.14
CA VAL A 380 4.20 20.14 -16.40
C VAL A 380 4.05 21.67 -16.56
N ASP A 381 5.16 22.39 -16.40
CA ASP A 381 5.18 23.84 -16.54
C ASP A 381 5.14 24.29 -18.01
N GLY A 382 3.93 24.54 -18.52
CA GLY A 382 3.73 25.01 -19.90
C GLY A 382 4.44 26.35 -20.21
N ALA A 383 4.67 27.20 -19.22
CA ALA A 383 5.39 28.47 -19.44
C ALA A 383 6.87 28.24 -19.79
N ASN A 384 7.46 27.12 -19.36
CA ASN A 384 8.89 26.85 -19.51
C ASN A 384 9.26 26.02 -20.75
N CYS A 385 8.29 25.53 -21.56
CA CYS A 385 8.55 24.64 -22.71
C CYS A 385 9.63 25.16 -23.65
N ALA A 386 9.60 26.45 -24.02
CA ALA A 386 10.57 27.03 -24.96
C ALA A 386 12.00 27.08 -24.35
N ASN A 387 12.11 27.45 -23.06
CA ASN A 387 13.43 27.47 -22.39
C ASN A 387 14.03 26.06 -22.29
N VAL A 388 13.18 25.05 -22.03
CA VAL A 388 13.65 23.65 -21.94
C VAL A 388 14.09 23.13 -23.31
N ALA A 389 13.39 23.49 -24.37
CA ALA A 389 13.83 23.17 -25.74
C ALA A 389 15.20 23.80 -26.06
N GLU A 390 15.46 25.02 -25.57
CA GLU A 390 16.74 25.69 -25.71
C GLU A 390 17.87 24.97 -24.94
N ILE A 391 17.62 24.57 -23.70
CA ILE A 391 18.57 23.79 -22.89
C ILE A 391 18.95 22.48 -23.60
N ALA A 392 17.96 21.76 -24.15
CA ALA A 392 18.23 20.53 -24.87
C ALA A 392 18.99 20.75 -26.19
N ALA A 393 18.65 21.82 -26.93
CA ALA A 393 19.39 22.19 -28.16
C ALA A 393 20.84 22.50 -27.87
N ALA A 394 21.12 23.20 -26.78
CA ALA A 394 22.50 23.49 -26.33
C ALA A 394 23.28 22.20 -25.99
N LEU A 395 22.62 21.23 -25.37
CA LEU A 395 23.22 19.92 -25.07
C LEU A 395 23.42 19.08 -26.34
N PHE A 396 22.55 19.18 -27.33
CA PHE A 396 22.78 18.54 -28.64
C PHE A 396 23.99 19.15 -29.35
N GLU A 397 24.18 20.48 -29.28
CA GLU A 397 25.40 21.12 -29.79
C GLU A 397 26.64 20.54 -29.09
N GLU A 398 26.62 20.40 -27.78
CA GLU A 398 27.76 19.94 -26.98
C GLU A 398 28.00 18.41 -27.11
N CYS A 399 26.96 17.59 -26.92
CA CYS A 399 27.09 16.13 -26.79
C CYS A 399 27.01 15.40 -28.14
N CYS A 400 26.34 15.98 -29.14
CA CYS A 400 26.12 15.35 -30.45
C CYS A 400 26.82 16.05 -31.59
N GLY A 401 27.49 17.18 -31.32
CA GLY A 401 28.12 18.01 -32.35
C GLY A 401 27.14 18.56 -33.39
N ALA A 402 25.90 18.80 -32.94
CA ALA A 402 24.81 19.27 -33.79
C ALA A 402 24.94 20.75 -34.13
N GLU A 403 24.37 21.15 -35.26
CA GLU A 403 24.14 22.53 -35.66
C GLU A 403 22.71 22.94 -35.29
N VAL A 404 22.54 23.92 -34.43
CA VAL A 404 21.22 24.39 -33.98
C VAL A 404 20.66 25.39 -35.00
N CYS A 405 19.50 25.13 -35.58
CA CYS A 405 18.84 26.03 -36.52
C CYS A 405 18.30 27.27 -35.79
N PRO A 406 18.38 28.47 -36.45
CA PRO A 406 17.74 29.67 -35.90
C PRO A 406 16.22 29.49 -35.69
N GLY A 407 15.71 30.20 -34.66
CA GLY A 407 14.27 30.23 -34.37
C GLY A 407 13.73 29.03 -33.64
N ILE A 408 12.58 29.19 -33.06
CA ILE A 408 11.78 28.14 -32.40
C ILE A 408 10.33 28.25 -32.83
N VAL A 409 9.74 27.17 -33.30
CA VAL A 409 8.29 27.14 -33.60
C VAL A 409 7.57 26.95 -32.27
N ASP A 410 6.78 27.94 -31.90
CA ASP A 410 6.08 27.96 -30.60
C ASP A 410 4.59 28.25 -30.80
N VAL A 411 3.77 27.24 -30.59
CA VAL A 411 2.30 27.34 -30.68
C VAL A 411 1.72 27.25 -29.28
N TYR A 412 1.24 28.42 -28.78
CA TYR A 412 0.71 28.56 -27.41
C TYR A 412 -0.68 29.25 -27.47
N PRO A 413 -1.75 28.53 -27.86
CA PRO A 413 -3.07 29.10 -28.11
C PRO A 413 -3.73 29.69 -26.87
N VAL A 414 -3.46 29.12 -25.68
CA VAL A 414 -4.08 29.55 -24.42
C VAL A 414 -3.01 29.71 -23.35
N VAL A 415 -2.58 30.93 -23.12
CA VAL A 415 -1.57 31.26 -22.09
C VAL A 415 -2.22 31.20 -20.71
N VAL A 416 -1.69 30.35 -19.85
CA VAL A 416 -2.11 30.26 -18.45
C VAL A 416 -1.28 31.21 -17.60
N PRO A 417 -1.87 32.25 -16.97
CA PRO A 417 -1.12 33.18 -16.15
C PRO A 417 -0.72 32.54 -14.81
N ALA A 418 0.39 33.04 -14.25
CA ALA A 418 0.80 32.67 -12.89
C ALA A 418 -0.28 33.07 -11.86
N PRO A 419 -0.61 32.22 -10.88
CA PRO A 419 -1.60 32.54 -9.86
C PRO A 419 -1.14 33.73 -8.98
N VAL A 420 -2.04 34.68 -8.73
CA VAL A 420 -1.81 35.82 -7.83
C VAL A 420 -2.72 35.65 -6.61
N ILE A 421 -2.12 35.57 -5.43
CA ILE A 421 -2.77 35.17 -4.20
C ILE A 421 -2.61 36.24 -3.12
N ASP A 422 -3.69 36.66 -2.50
CA ASP A 422 -3.63 37.48 -1.28
C ASP A 422 -3.21 36.65 -0.07
N PHE A 423 -2.18 37.05 0.63
CA PHE A 423 -1.64 36.33 1.78
C PHE A 423 -1.63 37.21 3.04
N ARG A 424 -2.15 36.69 4.12
CA ARG A 424 -2.25 37.35 5.41
C ARG A 424 -1.38 36.64 6.46
N PRO A 425 -0.22 37.18 6.85
CA PRO A 425 0.65 36.58 7.86
C PRO A 425 -0.05 36.28 9.19
N ALA A 426 -0.93 37.17 9.63
CA ALA A 426 -1.71 36.94 10.87
C ALA A 426 -2.63 35.71 10.77
N ARG A 427 -3.20 35.42 9.58
CA ARG A 427 -4.01 34.23 9.35
C ARG A 427 -3.17 32.98 9.32
N ALA A 428 -1.97 33.02 8.75
CA ALA A 428 -1.03 31.91 8.79
C ALA A 428 -0.69 31.53 10.23
N ARG A 429 -0.32 32.49 11.08
CA ARG A 429 -0.08 32.26 12.51
C ARG A 429 -1.30 31.66 13.22
N MET A 430 -2.50 32.13 12.90
CA MET A 430 -3.73 31.65 13.52
C MET A 430 -4.02 30.19 13.12
N LEU A 431 -3.82 29.81 11.87
CA LEU A 431 -4.10 28.45 11.38
C LEU A 431 -3.02 27.45 11.80
N CYS A 432 -1.75 27.83 11.72
CA CYS A 432 -0.63 27.01 12.20
C CYS A 432 -0.61 26.88 13.73
N GLY A 433 -1.21 27.82 14.46
CA GLY A 433 -1.14 27.84 15.93
C GLY A 433 0.24 28.24 16.47
N ALA A 434 1.11 28.82 15.65
CA ALA A 434 2.48 29.20 15.97
C ALA A 434 2.76 30.67 15.67
N GLN A 435 3.70 31.29 16.42
CA GLN A 435 4.12 32.68 16.23
C GLN A 435 5.23 32.80 15.18
N ILE A 436 4.93 32.45 13.95
CA ILE A 436 5.88 32.46 12.82
C ILE A 436 6.18 33.93 12.44
N PRO A 437 7.46 34.35 12.36
CA PRO A 437 7.83 35.70 11.94
C PRO A 437 7.48 35.98 10.48
N ASP A 438 7.11 37.24 10.16
CA ASP A 438 6.82 37.66 8.78
C ASP A 438 8.04 37.45 7.87
N GLU A 439 9.24 37.76 8.37
CA GLU A 439 10.49 37.62 7.64
C GLU A 439 10.73 36.16 7.22
N PHE A 440 10.42 35.18 8.11
CA PHE A 440 10.49 33.76 7.77
C PHE A 440 9.53 33.40 6.64
N MET A 441 8.26 33.83 6.74
CA MET A 441 7.24 33.52 5.74
C MET A 441 7.65 34.04 4.36
N VAL A 442 8.11 35.32 4.32
CA VAL A 442 8.55 35.96 3.09
C VAL A 442 9.79 35.27 2.52
N ALA A 443 10.79 35.01 3.36
CA ALA A 443 12.02 34.35 2.92
C ALA A 443 11.73 32.99 2.29
N ARG A 444 10.99 32.12 3.01
CA ARG A 444 10.71 30.75 2.53
C ARG A 444 9.87 30.73 1.26
N LEU A 445 8.81 31.55 1.19
CA LEU A 445 8.00 31.63 -0.03
C LEU A 445 8.81 32.18 -1.21
N SER A 446 9.73 33.14 -0.97
CA SER A 446 10.62 33.66 -2.02
C SER A 446 11.59 32.58 -2.50
N ARG A 447 12.16 31.75 -1.61
CA ARG A 447 13.03 30.62 -1.96
C ARG A 447 12.29 29.58 -2.82
N LEU A 448 11.00 29.39 -2.58
CA LEU A 448 10.13 28.52 -3.42
C LEU A 448 9.78 29.14 -4.78
N GLY A 449 10.35 30.29 -5.13
CA GLY A 449 10.15 30.96 -6.41
C GLY A 449 8.93 31.89 -6.45
N CYS A 450 8.28 32.16 -5.33
CA CYS A 450 7.19 33.13 -5.27
C CYS A 450 7.71 34.57 -5.35
N SER A 451 7.03 35.43 -6.15
CA SER A 451 7.26 36.86 -6.12
C SER A 451 6.30 37.53 -5.13
N ILE A 452 6.84 38.35 -4.23
CA ILE A 452 6.07 38.86 -3.08
C ILE A 452 6.10 40.40 -3.11
N GLU A 453 4.92 40.99 -3.10
CA GLU A 453 4.70 42.44 -2.96
C GLU A 453 3.94 42.76 -1.69
N ARG A 454 4.45 43.69 -0.88
CA ARG A 454 3.76 44.15 0.32
C ARG A 454 2.70 45.19 -0.05
N VAL A 455 1.45 44.90 0.21
CA VAL A 455 0.32 45.82 -0.02
C VAL A 455 0.14 46.79 1.15
N ASP A 456 0.13 46.25 2.38
CA ASP A 456 0.01 47.00 3.62
C ASP A 456 0.64 46.21 4.78
N ASP A 457 0.44 46.66 6.02
CA ASP A 457 0.99 45.99 7.21
C ASP A 457 0.34 44.63 7.53
N GLU A 458 -0.82 44.34 6.93
CA GLU A 458 -1.60 43.12 7.20
C GLU A 458 -1.62 42.12 6.02
N ARG A 459 -1.28 42.57 4.79
CA ARG A 459 -1.44 41.79 3.57
C ARG A 459 -0.25 41.85 2.63
N LEU A 460 0.05 40.71 2.04
CA LEU A 460 0.99 40.53 0.96
C LEU A 460 0.24 40.04 -0.29
N THR A 461 0.68 40.46 -1.45
CA THR A 461 0.31 39.81 -2.72
C THR A 461 1.46 38.88 -3.13
N VAL A 462 1.14 37.60 -3.34
CA VAL A 462 2.10 36.57 -3.68
C VAL A 462 1.75 36.02 -5.06
N THR A 463 2.68 36.13 -6.00
CA THR A 463 2.58 35.49 -7.32
C THR A 463 3.32 34.17 -7.26
N ALA A 464 2.59 33.06 -7.38
CA ALA A 464 3.18 31.72 -7.36
C ALA A 464 3.87 31.40 -8.70
N PRO A 465 4.95 30.62 -8.70
CA PRO A 465 5.61 30.20 -9.94
C PRO A 465 4.72 29.20 -10.72
N THR A 466 4.84 29.17 -12.03
CA THR A 466 3.98 28.36 -12.91
C THR A 466 4.20 26.84 -12.80
N ASN A 467 5.36 26.41 -12.30
CA ASN A 467 5.65 24.99 -12.00
C ASN A 467 5.02 24.50 -10.69
N ARG A 468 4.29 25.36 -9.95
CA ARG A 468 3.57 25.04 -8.72
C ARG A 468 2.04 25.15 -8.94
N PRO A 469 1.44 24.20 -9.67
CA PRO A 469 0.00 24.21 -9.98
C PRO A 469 -0.89 24.02 -8.74
N ASP A 470 -0.35 23.54 -7.64
CA ASP A 470 -0.99 23.38 -6.34
C ASP A 470 -1.21 24.71 -5.60
N LEU A 471 -0.37 25.72 -5.84
CA LEU A 471 -0.45 27.03 -5.17
C LEU A 471 -1.48 27.93 -5.84
N THR A 472 -2.73 27.82 -5.43
CA THR A 472 -3.86 28.56 -6.02
C THR A 472 -4.63 29.42 -5.03
N ARG A 473 -4.48 29.16 -3.71
CA ARG A 473 -5.24 29.82 -2.64
C ARG A 473 -4.32 30.19 -1.48
N GLU A 474 -4.78 31.10 -0.63
CA GLU A 474 -4.06 31.49 0.58
C GLU A 474 -3.65 30.32 1.48
N VAL A 475 -4.52 29.31 1.60
CA VAL A 475 -4.25 28.15 2.46
C VAL A 475 -3.09 27.28 1.92
N ASP A 476 -2.91 27.26 0.60
CA ASP A 476 -1.81 26.54 -0.03
C ASP A 476 -0.44 27.20 0.32
N LEU A 477 -0.39 28.53 0.37
CA LEU A 477 0.78 29.26 0.86
C LEU A 477 1.02 29.09 2.37
N ILE A 478 -0.07 29.00 3.15
CA ILE A 478 0.03 28.74 4.59
C ILE A 478 0.58 27.35 4.86
N GLU A 479 0.23 26.36 4.06
CA GLU A 479 0.79 25.00 4.10
C GLU A 479 2.30 25.02 3.87
N GLU A 480 2.77 25.73 2.83
CA GLU A 480 4.20 25.89 2.56
C GLU A 480 4.95 26.50 3.75
N VAL A 481 4.39 27.55 4.35
CA VAL A 481 4.97 28.17 5.55
C VAL A 481 5.00 27.18 6.73
N CYS A 482 3.90 26.44 6.94
CA CYS A 482 3.77 25.52 8.07
C CYS A 482 4.77 24.35 7.97
N ARG A 483 4.86 23.71 6.81
CA ARG A 483 5.75 22.57 6.61
C ARG A 483 7.24 22.95 6.69
N LEU A 484 7.62 24.13 6.17
CA LEU A 484 9.00 24.65 6.26
C LEU A 484 9.36 25.16 7.65
N TRP A 485 8.37 25.65 8.43
CA TRP A 485 8.56 25.96 9.84
C TRP A 485 8.83 24.69 10.66
N GLY A 486 8.11 23.63 10.38
CA GLY A 486 8.19 22.32 11.03
C GLY A 486 7.01 22.09 11.97
N GLU A 487 6.22 21.08 11.68
CA GLU A 487 5.07 20.70 12.50
C GLU A 487 5.49 20.24 13.90
N GLY A 488 6.68 19.64 14.01
CA GLY A 488 7.26 19.23 15.29
C GLY A 488 7.58 20.37 16.27
N ASP A 489 7.73 21.60 15.74
CA ASP A 489 8.01 22.81 16.52
C ASP A 489 6.72 23.52 16.98
N ILE A 490 5.55 23.00 16.57
CA ILE A 490 4.25 23.53 17.00
C ILE A 490 3.83 22.86 18.30
N GLU A 491 3.59 23.68 19.34
CA GLU A 491 3.17 23.17 20.65
C GLU A 491 1.82 22.45 20.57
N PRO A 492 1.72 21.17 20.95
CA PRO A 492 0.46 20.44 20.90
C PRO A 492 -0.51 21.00 21.96
N THR A 493 -1.72 21.33 21.53
CA THR A 493 -2.76 21.86 22.41
C THR A 493 -3.97 20.95 22.46
N LEU A 494 -4.65 20.90 23.61
CA LEU A 494 -5.91 20.19 23.75
C LEU A 494 -7.06 21.04 23.19
N PRO A 495 -7.99 20.49 22.41
CA PRO A 495 -9.17 21.21 21.98
C PRO A 495 -9.97 21.74 23.18
N ALA A 496 -10.13 23.05 23.30
CA ALA A 496 -10.94 23.68 24.34
C ALA A 496 -12.42 23.71 23.91
N ALA A 497 -13.14 22.62 24.13
CA ALA A 497 -14.58 22.57 23.89
C ALA A 497 -15.35 22.91 25.20
N ARG A 498 -16.21 23.92 25.14
CA ARG A 498 -17.11 24.28 26.27
C ARG A 498 -18.20 23.22 26.49
N ASN A 499 -18.55 22.47 25.46
CA ASN A 499 -19.57 21.42 25.50
C ASN A 499 -18.98 20.12 24.98
N HIS A 500 -18.70 19.18 25.86
CA HIS A 500 -18.37 17.81 25.47
C HIS A 500 -19.66 17.06 25.07
N ALA A 501 -20.06 17.19 23.83
CA ALA A 501 -21.22 16.46 23.28
C ALA A 501 -20.89 14.98 22.97
N GLY A 502 -19.70 14.51 23.35
CA GLY A 502 -19.24 13.15 23.07
C GLY A 502 -19.87 12.11 24.00
N GLY A 503 -20.40 11.06 23.43
CA GLY A 503 -20.89 9.89 24.16
C GLY A 503 -21.29 8.79 23.21
N LEU A 504 -21.26 7.55 23.70
CA LEU A 504 -21.72 6.42 22.91
C LEU A 504 -23.24 6.45 22.75
N THR A 505 -23.71 6.18 21.55
CA THR A 505 -25.14 5.93 21.29
C THR A 505 -25.61 4.69 22.07
N VAL A 506 -26.90 4.54 22.22
CA VAL A 506 -27.47 3.34 22.84
C VAL A 506 -27.05 2.07 22.10
N GLU A 507 -27.04 2.13 20.78
CA GLU A 507 -26.62 1.04 19.93
C GLU A 507 -25.14 0.68 20.15
N GLN A 508 -24.24 1.65 20.11
CA GLN A 508 -22.83 1.43 20.38
C GLN A 508 -22.56 0.85 21.78
N LYS A 509 -23.31 1.31 22.80
CA LYS A 509 -23.24 0.75 24.16
C LYS A 509 -23.66 -0.71 24.19
N ARG A 510 -24.71 -1.08 23.44
CA ARG A 510 -25.20 -2.45 23.37
C ARG A 510 -24.25 -3.36 22.60
N ILE A 511 -23.70 -2.91 21.48
CA ILE A 511 -22.68 -3.66 20.75
C ILE A 511 -21.46 -3.94 21.64
N ARG A 512 -20.98 -2.93 22.37
CA ARG A 512 -19.90 -3.13 23.34
C ARG A 512 -20.30 -4.11 24.45
N LEU A 513 -21.55 -4.08 24.91
CA LEU A 513 -22.05 -5.03 25.89
C LEU A 513 -22.10 -6.46 25.38
N ILE A 514 -22.42 -6.67 24.08
CA ILE A 514 -22.36 -7.99 23.42
C ILE A 514 -20.93 -8.53 23.54
N GLY A 515 -19.93 -7.77 23.09
CA GLY A 515 -18.53 -8.18 23.17
C GLY A 515 -18.04 -8.41 24.61
N GLN A 516 -18.39 -7.52 25.56
CA GLN A 516 -18.04 -7.69 26.96
C GLN A 516 -18.64 -8.98 27.56
N THR A 517 -19.87 -9.28 27.21
CA THR A 517 -20.54 -10.47 27.72
C THR A 517 -19.90 -11.76 27.17
N LEU A 518 -19.59 -11.81 25.88
CA LEU A 518 -18.96 -12.99 25.29
C LEU A 518 -17.55 -13.20 25.80
N ARG A 519 -16.77 -12.13 26.00
CA ARG A 519 -15.47 -12.23 26.69
C ARG A 519 -15.59 -12.72 28.14
N ALA A 520 -16.61 -12.26 28.87
CA ALA A 520 -16.89 -12.77 30.21
C ALA A 520 -17.31 -14.25 30.21
N CYS A 521 -17.85 -14.76 29.12
CA CYS A 521 -18.11 -16.18 28.91
C CYS A 521 -16.87 -16.99 28.47
N GLY A 522 -15.70 -16.33 28.35
CA GLY A 522 -14.43 -16.97 27.99
C GLY A 522 -14.14 -17.07 26.49
N LEU A 523 -14.88 -16.36 25.64
CA LEU A 523 -14.57 -16.30 24.22
C LEU A 523 -13.61 -15.14 23.92
N SER A 524 -12.65 -15.37 23.02
CA SER A 524 -11.76 -14.33 22.50
C SER A 524 -12.35 -13.67 21.26
N GLU A 525 -12.22 -12.37 21.15
CA GLU A 525 -12.63 -11.62 19.96
C GLU A 525 -11.67 -11.87 18.82
N THR A 526 -12.20 -12.08 17.62
CA THR A 526 -11.43 -12.20 16.40
C THR A 526 -12.04 -11.33 15.30
N SER A 527 -11.25 -11.02 14.29
CA SER A 527 -11.68 -10.31 13.11
C SER A 527 -11.21 -11.11 11.90
N THR A 528 -12.15 -11.64 11.15
CA THR A 528 -11.87 -12.38 9.92
C THR A 528 -12.13 -11.50 8.70
N TYR A 529 -11.52 -11.85 7.55
CA TYR A 529 -11.72 -11.09 6.32
C TYR A 529 -13.20 -11.09 5.89
N CYS A 530 -13.63 -9.95 5.38
CA CYS A 530 -14.93 -9.83 4.72
C CYS A 530 -14.95 -10.49 3.33
N PHE A 531 -13.78 -10.72 2.74
CA PHE A 531 -13.62 -11.44 1.49
C PHE A 531 -13.71 -12.94 1.72
N ALA A 532 -14.41 -13.65 0.86
CA ALA A 532 -14.78 -15.04 1.04
C ALA A 532 -14.58 -15.86 -0.25
N ASP A 533 -14.35 -17.14 -0.06
CA ASP A 533 -14.36 -18.10 -1.16
C ASP A 533 -15.82 -18.30 -1.66
N PRO A 534 -16.08 -18.26 -2.96
CA PRO A 534 -17.39 -18.58 -3.53
C PRO A 534 -17.96 -19.92 -3.05
N ASN A 535 -17.10 -20.86 -2.67
CA ASN A 535 -17.48 -22.20 -2.19
C ASN A 535 -17.74 -22.28 -0.68
N ASP A 536 -17.52 -21.23 0.09
CA ASP A 536 -17.62 -21.25 1.56
C ASP A 536 -18.95 -21.79 2.10
N LEU A 537 -20.05 -21.30 1.56
CA LEU A 537 -21.38 -21.76 1.98
C LEU A 537 -21.62 -23.22 1.60
N VAL A 538 -21.25 -23.61 0.39
CA VAL A 538 -21.43 -24.97 -0.14
C VAL A 538 -20.57 -25.98 0.62
N SER A 539 -19.32 -25.62 0.95
CA SER A 539 -18.40 -26.48 1.70
C SER A 539 -18.94 -26.85 3.08
N LEU A 540 -19.52 -25.88 3.79
CA LEU A 540 -20.15 -26.13 5.08
C LEU A 540 -21.60 -26.65 4.97
N GLY A 541 -22.19 -26.62 3.77
CA GLY A 541 -23.61 -26.99 3.55
C GLY A 541 -24.58 -25.90 4.02
N ILE A 542 -24.14 -24.65 4.12
CA ILE A 542 -24.99 -23.51 4.49
C ILE A 542 -25.91 -23.18 3.33
N THR A 543 -27.22 -23.06 3.61
CA THR A 543 -28.21 -22.70 2.58
C THR A 543 -28.06 -21.24 2.15
N GLU A 544 -28.24 -20.97 0.86
CA GLU A 544 -28.24 -19.63 0.30
C GLU A 544 -29.54 -18.85 0.52
N GLU A 545 -30.62 -19.58 0.89
CA GLU A 545 -31.93 -18.99 1.14
C GLU A 545 -31.88 -17.88 2.20
N GLY A 546 -32.39 -16.71 1.83
CA GLY A 546 -32.39 -15.51 2.69
C GLY A 546 -31.07 -14.78 2.83
N ARG A 547 -30.04 -15.16 2.04
CA ARG A 547 -28.68 -14.55 2.07
C ARG A 547 -28.35 -13.70 0.84
N GLY A 548 -29.35 -13.34 0.02
CA GLY A 548 -29.16 -12.55 -1.20
C GLY A 548 -28.30 -13.25 -2.25
N ILE A 549 -28.00 -12.53 -3.32
CA ILE A 549 -27.04 -12.99 -4.34
C ILE A 549 -25.61 -12.64 -3.91
N PRO A 550 -24.58 -13.38 -4.42
CA PRO A 550 -23.19 -13.05 -4.14
C PRO A 550 -22.80 -11.64 -4.62
N VAL A 551 -22.08 -10.92 -3.79
CA VAL A 551 -21.44 -9.66 -4.17
C VAL A 551 -20.01 -9.98 -4.61
N LYS A 552 -19.75 -9.93 -5.90
CA LYS A 552 -18.44 -10.23 -6.50
C LYS A 552 -17.51 -9.03 -6.47
N ILE A 553 -16.23 -9.29 -6.24
CA ILE A 553 -15.15 -8.31 -6.32
C ILE A 553 -14.67 -8.27 -7.78
N ILE A 554 -14.54 -7.08 -8.36
CA ILE A 554 -14.19 -6.90 -9.78
C ILE A 554 -12.76 -7.38 -10.06
N ASN A 555 -11.83 -7.06 -9.15
CA ASN A 555 -10.39 -7.34 -9.27
C ASN A 555 -9.86 -8.01 -7.99
N PRO A 556 -10.27 -9.26 -7.67
CA PRO A 556 -9.80 -9.94 -6.47
C PRO A 556 -8.30 -10.24 -6.55
N LEU A 557 -7.60 -10.11 -5.42
CA LEU A 557 -6.17 -10.45 -5.33
C LEU A 557 -5.92 -11.94 -5.54
N VAL A 558 -6.83 -12.78 -5.01
CA VAL A 558 -6.78 -14.25 -5.11
C VAL A 558 -8.19 -14.82 -5.32
N ALA A 559 -8.29 -15.96 -5.98
CA ALA A 559 -9.57 -16.55 -6.39
C ALA A 559 -10.46 -16.95 -5.21
N ASP A 560 -9.88 -17.37 -4.10
CA ASP A 560 -10.57 -17.77 -2.87
C ASP A 560 -11.01 -16.57 -1.99
N GLN A 561 -10.82 -15.33 -2.47
CA GLN A 561 -11.29 -14.10 -1.84
C GLN A 561 -12.04 -13.21 -2.85
N SER A 562 -12.80 -13.81 -3.74
CA SER A 562 -13.45 -13.14 -4.87
C SER A 562 -14.89 -12.69 -4.63
N GLU A 563 -15.49 -13.01 -3.48
CA GLU A 563 -16.83 -12.57 -3.08
C GLU A 563 -16.81 -11.95 -1.68
N MET A 564 -17.86 -11.16 -1.39
CA MET A 564 -18.10 -10.70 -0.01
C MET A 564 -18.82 -11.80 0.79
N ARG A 565 -18.42 -11.99 2.06
CA ARG A 565 -19.00 -13.05 2.94
C ARG A 565 -20.51 -12.85 3.15
N ARG A 566 -21.26 -13.94 3.04
CA ARG A 566 -22.70 -14.01 3.32
C ARG A 566 -23.04 -14.74 4.63
N SER A 567 -22.03 -15.22 5.36
CA SER A 567 -22.07 -15.77 6.71
C SER A 567 -20.71 -15.57 7.36
N MET A 568 -20.68 -15.45 8.67
CA MET A 568 -19.42 -15.31 9.43
C MET A 568 -18.83 -16.68 9.78
N LEU A 569 -19.66 -17.72 9.79
CA LEU A 569 -19.27 -19.05 10.23
C LEU A 569 -18.08 -19.65 9.47
N PRO A 570 -17.96 -19.53 8.12
CA PRO A 570 -16.82 -20.10 7.40
C PRO A 570 -15.48 -19.51 7.83
N GLY A 571 -15.40 -18.18 8.01
CA GLY A 571 -14.19 -17.50 8.49
C GLY A 571 -13.76 -17.97 9.88
N LEU A 572 -14.72 -18.09 10.80
CA LEU A 572 -14.45 -18.58 12.14
C LEU A 572 -14.05 -20.06 12.18
N VAL A 573 -14.65 -20.92 11.34
CA VAL A 573 -14.26 -22.34 11.25
C VAL A 573 -12.86 -22.48 10.67
N ARG A 574 -12.45 -21.66 9.67
CA ARG A 574 -11.07 -21.60 9.20
C ARG A 574 -10.11 -21.16 10.32
N SER A 575 -10.51 -20.20 11.15
CA SER A 575 -9.71 -19.81 12.32
C SER A 575 -9.56 -20.95 13.34
N VAL A 576 -10.59 -21.78 13.52
CA VAL A 576 -10.49 -23.00 14.35
C VAL A 576 -9.49 -23.97 13.72
N ALA A 577 -9.61 -24.28 12.42
CA ALA A 577 -8.70 -25.17 11.70
C ALA A 577 -7.25 -24.69 11.84
N TYR A 578 -7.00 -23.42 11.56
CA TYR A 578 -5.67 -22.81 11.68
C TYR A 578 -5.06 -22.98 13.09
N ASN A 579 -5.83 -22.72 14.14
CA ASN A 579 -5.37 -22.88 15.52
C ASN A 579 -5.05 -24.35 15.86
N LEU A 580 -5.90 -25.28 15.43
CA LEU A 580 -5.66 -26.72 15.63
C LEU A 580 -4.39 -27.19 14.92
N ASP A 581 -4.15 -26.77 13.70
CA ASP A 581 -2.96 -27.09 12.92
C ASP A 581 -1.68 -26.53 13.55
N HIS A 582 -1.79 -25.43 14.31
CA HIS A 582 -0.69 -24.82 15.07
C HIS A 582 -0.61 -25.31 16.54
N GLY A 583 -1.31 -26.38 16.89
CA GLY A 583 -1.21 -27.03 18.19
C GLY A 583 -2.07 -26.40 19.30
N VAL A 584 -2.95 -25.44 18.98
CA VAL A 584 -3.91 -24.88 19.94
C VAL A 584 -5.18 -25.73 19.91
N SER A 585 -5.36 -26.60 20.89
CA SER A 585 -6.48 -27.56 20.94
C SER A 585 -7.78 -27.00 21.50
N ASN A 586 -7.74 -25.93 22.29
CA ASN A 586 -8.88 -25.32 22.96
C ASN A 586 -9.16 -23.94 22.38
N VAL A 587 -10.19 -23.84 21.54
CA VAL A 587 -10.52 -22.63 20.78
C VAL A 587 -11.93 -22.17 21.12
N ALA A 588 -12.06 -20.93 21.60
CA ALA A 588 -13.34 -20.28 21.86
C ALA A 588 -13.26 -18.84 21.31
N LEU A 589 -13.85 -18.62 20.14
CA LEU A 589 -13.77 -17.35 19.40
C LEU A 589 -15.15 -16.77 19.16
N TYR A 590 -15.23 -15.44 19.07
CA TYR A 590 -16.41 -14.75 18.56
C TYR A 590 -16.01 -13.57 17.68
N GLU A 591 -16.90 -13.17 16.81
CA GLU A 591 -16.77 -11.98 15.97
C GLU A 591 -18.11 -11.25 15.89
N ILE A 592 -18.05 -9.91 15.93
CA ILE A 592 -19.18 -9.02 15.59
C ILE A 592 -18.81 -8.33 14.28
N GLY A 593 -19.53 -8.62 13.21
CA GLY A 593 -19.15 -8.14 11.88
C GLY A 593 -20.32 -8.11 10.90
N ARG A 594 -20.07 -7.53 9.75
CA ARG A 594 -21.06 -7.44 8.65
C ARG A 594 -20.99 -8.66 7.76
N VAL A 595 -22.15 -9.01 7.19
CA VAL A 595 -22.30 -9.89 6.04
C VAL A 595 -22.97 -9.10 4.91
N PHE A 596 -22.88 -9.59 3.67
CA PHE A 596 -23.26 -8.81 2.50
C PHE A 596 -24.24 -9.59 1.64
N PHE A 597 -25.45 -9.06 1.49
CA PHE A 597 -26.53 -9.67 0.73
C PHE A 597 -26.82 -8.83 -0.50
N GLY A 598 -26.35 -9.27 -1.68
CA GLY A 598 -26.60 -8.57 -2.93
C GLY A 598 -28.04 -8.71 -3.41
N HIS A 599 -28.46 -7.81 -4.31
CA HIS A 599 -29.80 -7.74 -4.89
C HIS A 599 -29.73 -7.57 -6.41
N GLU A 600 -30.66 -8.15 -7.14
CA GLU A 600 -30.78 -7.93 -8.59
C GLU A 600 -31.20 -6.50 -8.95
N SER A 601 -31.95 -5.85 -8.08
CA SER A 601 -32.57 -4.55 -8.33
C SER A 601 -31.87 -3.34 -7.72
N LYS A 602 -30.81 -3.56 -6.90
CA LYS A 602 -30.06 -2.51 -6.22
C LYS A 602 -28.55 -2.69 -6.45
N SER A 603 -27.84 -1.60 -6.68
CA SER A 603 -26.39 -1.61 -6.81
C SER A 603 -25.65 -1.83 -5.48
N GLN A 604 -26.27 -1.40 -4.38
CA GLN A 604 -25.68 -1.53 -3.03
C GLN A 604 -26.32 -2.73 -2.31
N PRO A 605 -25.48 -3.64 -1.73
CA PRO A 605 -25.97 -4.77 -0.95
C PRO A 605 -26.57 -4.32 0.38
N ASP A 606 -27.39 -5.16 0.99
CA ASP A 606 -27.70 -5.04 2.42
C ASP A 606 -26.51 -5.57 3.24
N GLU A 607 -26.15 -4.83 4.28
CA GLU A 607 -24.96 -5.10 5.11
C GLU A 607 -25.34 -5.32 6.59
N PRO A 608 -26.17 -6.33 6.91
CA PRO A 608 -26.55 -6.57 8.30
C PRO A 608 -25.35 -7.02 9.14
N THR A 609 -25.40 -6.64 10.41
CA THR A 609 -24.41 -7.04 11.41
C THR A 609 -24.86 -8.31 12.12
N TYR A 610 -23.95 -9.26 12.24
CA TYR A 610 -24.15 -10.49 13.01
C TYR A 610 -23.12 -10.61 14.13
N VAL A 611 -23.47 -11.35 15.16
CA VAL A 611 -22.53 -11.89 16.13
C VAL A 611 -22.49 -13.40 15.94
N CYS A 612 -21.30 -13.93 15.71
CA CYS A 612 -21.06 -15.35 15.55
C CYS A 612 -19.99 -15.81 16.53
N GLY A 613 -20.16 -17.02 17.09
CA GLY A 613 -19.16 -17.61 17.97
C GLY A 613 -18.98 -19.08 17.67
N VAL A 614 -17.76 -19.58 17.88
CA VAL A 614 -17.35 -20.98 17.71
C VAL A 614 -16.56 -21.46 18.92
N LEU A 615 -16.81 -22.69 19.36
CA LEU A 615 -16.11 -23.33 20.48
C LEU A 615 -15.71 -24.76 20.06
N ALA A 616 -14.42 -25.09 20.27
CA ALA A 616 -13.83 -26.39 19.97
C ALA A 616 -12.85 -26.82 21.08
N GLY A 617 -12.70 -28.11 21.29
CA GLY A 617 -11.84 -28.64 22.34
C GLY A 617 -12.47 -28.54 23.73
N LYS A 618 -11.66 -28.25 24.77
CA LYS A 618 -12.09 -28.18 26.17
C LYS A 618 -12.29 -26.75 26.67
N ARG A 619 -13.09 -26.60 27.72
CA ARG A 619 -13.28 -25.32 28.41
C ARG A 619 -11.99 -24.73 29.00
N ALA A 620 -11.07 -25.59 29.41
CA ALA A 620 -9.73 -25.26 29.86
C ALA A 620 -8.85 -26.53 29.82
N ASP A 621 -7.54 -26.34 29.92
CA ASP A 621 -6.60 -27.44 30.02
C ASP A 621 -6.78 -28.19 31.33
N ASP A 622 -6.60 -29.52 31.27
CA ASP A 622 -6.70 -30.38 32.45
C ASP A 622 -5.60 -29.94 33.46
N ALA A 623 -6.05 -29.63 34.69
CA ALA A 623 -5.14 -29.32 35.79
C ALA A 623 -4.91 -30.58 36.66
N TRP A 624 -3.91 -30.53 37.55
CA TRP A 624 -3.56 -31.66 38.42
C TRP A 624 -4.71 -32.06 39.35
N ASN A 625 -5.62 -31.14 39.66
CA ASN A 625 -6.78 -31.35 40.58
C ASN A 625 -8.13 -31.24 39.89
N SER A 626 -8.17 -30.98 38.57
CA SER A 626 -9.44 -30.79 37.86
C SER A 626 -9.31 -31.25 36.40
N LYS A 627 -10.38 -31.90 35.92
CA LYS A 627 -10.54 -32.22 34.49
C LYS A 627 -11.68 -31.43 33.92
N PHE A 628 -11.51 -30.90 32.74
CA PHE A 628 -12.52 -30.12 32.06
C PHE A 628 -13.14 -30.92 30.92
N PRO A 629 -14.49 -30.93 30.79
CA PRO A 629 -15.17 -31.56 29.66
C PRO A 629 -14.93 -30.77 28.37
N ASP A 630 -15.10 -31.45 27.25
CA ASP A 630 -15.13 -30.80 25.96
C ASP A 630 -16.35 -29.88 25.88
N TYR A 631 -16.22 -28.83 25.04
CA TYR A 631 -17.33 -27.94 24.72
C TYR A 631 -18.47 -28.71 24.06
N ASP A 632 -19.69 -28.42 24.47
CA ASP A 632 -20.90 -29.02 23.94
C ASP A 632 -21.97 -27.97 23.57
N PHE A 633 -23.14 -28.44 23.13
CA PHE A 633 -24.29 -27.61 22.81
C PHE A 633 -24.64 -26.63 23.94
N PHE A 634 -24.56 -27.09 25.20
CA PHE A 634 -25.00 -26.30 26.35
C PHE A 634 -24.01 -25.16 26.67
N ASP A 635 -22.74 -25.29 26.30
CA ASP A 635 -21.76 -24.21 26.46
C ASP A 635 -22.09 -23.01 25.56
N ALA A 636 -22.29 -23.28 24.25
CA ALA A 636 -22.69 -22.23 23.32
C ALA A 636 -24.07 -21.65 23.65
N LYS A 637 -25.02 -22.52 24.04
CA LYS A 637 -26.35 -22.09 24.50
C LYS A 637 -26.24 -21.21 25.74
N GLY A 638 -25.39 -21.56 26.71
CA GLY A 638 -25.13 -20.76 27.91
C GLY A 638 -24.56 -19.38 27.60
N ALA A 639 -23.60 -19.30 26.69
CA ALA A 639 -23.07 -18.01 26.23
C ALA A 639 -24.18 -17.15 25.57
N VAL A 640 -25.01 -17.75 24.72
CA VAL A 640 -26.16 -17.08 24.11
C VAL A 640 -27.16 -16.63 25.19
N GLU A 641 -27.52 -17.47 26.17
CA GLU A 641 -28.43 -17.12 27.27
C GLU A 641 -27.87 -15.93 28.08
N GLN A 642 -26.58 -15.90 28.40
CA GLN A 642 -25.94 -14.78 29.07
C GLN A 642 -26.02 -13.49 28.23
N LEU A 643 -25.78 -13.59 26.94
CA LEU A 643 -25.88 -12.47 26.01
C LEU A 643 -27.31 -11.89 25.99
N LEU A 644 -28.33 -12.77 25.83
CA LEU A 644 -29.71 -12.34 25.77
C LEU A 644 -30.19 -11.74 27.12
N SER A 645 -29.69 -12.29 28.25
CA SER A 645 -29.92 -11.75 29.58
C SER A 645 -29.27 -10.37 29.78
N ALA A 646 -28.01 -10.21 29.39
CA ALA A 646 -27.31 -8.92 29.46
C ALA A 646 -28.00 -7.82 28.65
N LEU A 647 -28.52 -8.16 27.48
CA LEU A 647 -29.34 -7.28 26.65
C LEU A 647 -30.78 -7.14 27.14
N ARG A 648 -31.16 -7.85 28.19
CA ARG A 648 -32.50 -7.83 28.80
C ARG A 648 -33.61 -8.24 27.82
N LEU A 649 -33.39 -9.23 26.98
CA LEU A 649 -34.40 -9.76 26.07
C LEU A 649 -35.43 -10.55 26.89
N THR A 650 -36.70 -10.44 26.50
CA THR A 650 -37.83 -11.11 27.17
C THR A 650 -38.44 -12.18 26.30
N LYS A 651 -39.17 -13.14 26.90
CA LYS A 651 -39.80 -14.25 26.17
C LYS A 651 -38.84 -15.00 25.27
N VAL A 652 -37.62 -15.21 25.77
CA VAL A 652 -36.61 -16.00 25.08
C VAL A 652 -37.03 -17.47 25.01
N ARG A 653 -36.86 -18.07 23.83
CA ARG A 653 -37.17 -19.50 23.59
C ARG A 653 -36.09 -20.13 22.69
N PHE A 654 -35.85 -21.42 22.92
CA PHE A 654 -34.99 -22.26 22.10
C PHE A 654 -35.85 -23.36 21.48
N LYS A 655 -36.12 -23.29 20.20
CA LYS A 655 -36.88 -24.27 19.44
C LYS A 655 -35.93 -25.18 18.71
N VAL A 656 -36.21 -26.48 18.66
CA VAL A 656 -35.40 -27.44 17.88
C VAL A 656 -35.27 -26.95 16.46
N ALA A 657 -34.03 -26.86 15.96
CA ALA A 657 -33.73 -26.40 14.61
C ALA A 657 -34.25 -27.41 13.57
N ASP A 658 -34.88 -26.91 12.52
CA ASP A 658 -35.30 -27.73 11.40
C ASP A 658 -34.05 -28.12 10.55
N ALA A 659 -33.83 -29.43 10.43
CA ALA A 659 -32.69 -29.96 9.68
C ALA A 659 -32.72 -29.61 8.18
N GLN A 660 -33.89 -29.30 7.60
CA GLN A 660 -33.98 -28.84 6.20
C GLN A 660 -33.54 -27.37 6.05
N ARG A 661 -33.86 -26.55 7.04
CA ARG A 661 -33.51 -25.14 7.08
C ARG A 661 -32.05 -24.92 7.49
N TYR A 662 -31.52 -25.79 8.36
CA TYR A 662 -30.16 -25.69 8.89
C TYR A 662 -29.36 -26.98 8.64
N PRO A 663 -29.13 -27.39 7.38
CA PRO A 663 -28.47 -28.66 7.04
C PRO A 663 -27.01 -28.76 7.50
N TRP A 664 -26.36 -27.61 7.78
CA TRP A 664 -25.00 -27.54 8.33
C TRP A 664 -24.94 -27.82 9.84
N LEU A 665 -26.08 -27.92 10.52
CA LEU A 665 -26.15 -28.24 11.95
C LEU A 665 -26.47 -29.70 12.17
N GLN A 666 -25.95 -30.25 13.27
CA GLN A 666 -26.21 -31.66 13.65
C GLN A 666 -27.66 -31.80 14.16
N PRO A 667 -28.49 -32.64 13.53
CA PRO A 667 -29.84 -32.92 14.00
C PRO A 667 -29.87 -33.36 15.46
N GLY A 668 -30.82 -32.83 16.25
CA GLY A 668 -30.95 -33.12 17.67
C GLY A 668 -29.94 -32.39 18.59
N ARG A 669 -29.00 -31.65 18.04
CA ARG A 669 -28.03 -30.84 18.79
C ARG A 669 -27.98 -29.39 18.28
N ALA A 670 -29.13 -28.85 17.87
CA ALA A 670 -29.25 -27.49 17.37
C ALA A 670 -30.62 -26.88 17.70
N ALA A 671 -30.66 -25.59 17.89
CA ALA A 671 -31.87 -24.84 18.17
C ALA A 671 -31.91 -23.50 17.43
N GLU A 672 -33.09 -23.07 17.02
CA GLU A 672 -33.41 -21.68 16.71
C GLU A 672 -33.53 -20.87 18.01
N VAL A 673 -32.98 -19.69 18.02
CA VAL A 673 -33.07 -18.75 19.14
C VAL A 673 -34.15 -17.71 18.83
N LEU A 674 -35.12 -17.58 19.68
CA LEU A 674 -36.26 -16.69 19.49
C LEU A 674 -36.42 -15.74 20.68
N SER A 675 -36.88 -14.52 20.41
CA SER A 675 -37.40 -13.60 21.43
C SER A 675 -38.69 -12.96 20.95
N GLN A 676 -39.72 -12.92 21.78
CA GLN A 676 -41.03 -12.36 21.47
C GLN A 676 -41.67 -12.95 20.19
N GLY A 677 -41.28 -14.16 19.79
CA GLY A 677 -41.75 -14.85 18.58
C GLY A 677 -40.92 -14.60 17.33
N GLU A 678 -39.95 -13.73 17.37
CA GLU A 678 -39.01 -13.43 16.25
C GLU A 678 -37.74 -14.28 16.35
N VAL A 679 -37.28 -14.84 15.24
CA VAL A 679 -36.03 -15.59 15.16
C VAL A 679 -34.84 -14.65 15.17
N LEU A 680 -33.97 -14.79 16.16
CA LEU A 680 -32.73 -14.03 16.29
C LEU A 680 -31.58 -14.68 15.52
N GLY A 681 -31.60 -15.97 15.36
CA GLY A 681 -30.57 -16.79 14.76
C GLY A 681 -30.61 -18.23 15.26
N TRP A 682 -29.46 -18.87 15.35
CA TRP A 682 -29.33 -20.27 15.71
C TRP A 682 -28.15 -20.55 16.65
N VAL A 683 -28.19 -21.68 17.36
CA VAL A 683 -27.07 -22.23 18.13
C VAL A 683 -27.05 -23.74 17.94
N GLY A 684 -25.90 -24.38 17.76
CA GLY A 684 -25.82 -25.82 17.58
C GLY A 684 -24.45 -26.36 17.27
N ASN A 685 -24.31 -27.68 17.33
CA ASN A 685 -23.13 -28.36 16.82
C ASN A 685 -23.13 -28.31 15.31
N ILE A 686 -21.98 -27.96 14.72
CA ILE A 686 -21.81 -28.07 13.28
C ILE A 686 -21.79 -29.54 12.88
N HIS A 687 -22.38 -29.84 11.74
CA HIS A 687 -22.48 -31.22 11.26
C HIS A 687 -21.09 -31.78 10.96
N PRO A 688 -20.71 -32.98 11.47
CA PRO A 688 -19.37 -33.55 11.27
C PRO A 688 -18.96 -33.65 9.79
N ALA A 689 -19.89 -34.01 8.91
CA ALA A 689 -19.61 -34.09 7.47
C ALA A 689 -19.31 -32.71 6.84
N SER A 690 -19.80 -31.61 7.44
CA SER A 690 -19.44 -30.23 7.02
C SER A 690 -18.04 -29.85 7.51
N LEU A 691 -17.71 -30.22 8.75
CA LEU A 691 -16.38 -29.97 9.32
C LEU A 691 -15.26 -30.71 8.58
N GLN A 692 -15.50 -31.99 8.21
CA GLN A 692 -14.53 -32.78 7.45
C GLN A 692 -14.19 -32.18 6.10
N LYS A 693 -15.14 -31.52 5.42
CA LYS A 693 -14.88 -30.86 4.12
C LYS A 693 -13.92 -29.66 4.25
N VAL A 694 -13.82 -29.07 5.42
CA VAL A 694 -12.95 -27.92 5.71
C VAL A 694 -11.76 -28.29 6.61
N GLY A 695 -11.45 -29.58 6.73
CA GLY A 695 -10.27 -30.09 7.44
C GLY A 695 -10.36 -30.04 8.97
N VAL A 696 -11.56 -30.01 9.55
CA VAL A 696 -11.74 -29.98 11.00
C VAL A 696 -12.30 -31.32 11.47
N ASP A 697 -11.50 -32.08 12.22
CA ASP A 697 -11.85 -33.42 12.71
C ASP A 697 -12.37 -33.45 14.17
N VAL A 698 -12.44 -32.29 14.82
CA VAL A 698 -12.95 -32.15 16.18
C VAL A 698 -14.38 -31.60 16.17
N PRO A 699 -15.23 -31.91 17.18
CA PRO A 699 -16.54 -31.28 17.31
C PRO A 699 -16.40 -29.75 17.48
N VAL A 700 -17.20 -29.01 16.71
CA VAL A 700 -17.33 -27.55 16.84
C VAL A 700 -18.79 -27.24 17.17
N VAL A 701 -19.01 -26.45 18.21
CA VAL A 701 -20.31 -25.87 18.51
C VAL A 701 -20.27 -24.38 18.22
N ALA A 702 -21.34 -23.84 17.64
CA ALA A 702 -21.39 -22.49 17.17
C ALA A 702 -22.74 -21.81 17.35
N PHE A 703 -22.78 -20.50 17.24
CA PHE A 703 -24.00 -19.72 17.14
C PHE A 703 -23.80 -18.53 16.16
N GLU A 704 -24.88 -18.10 15.53
CA GLU A 704 -24.89 -16.88 14.70
C GLU A 704 -26.23 -16.16 14.94
N LEU A 705 -26.18 -14.88 15.38
CA LEU A 705 -27.36 -14.10 15.76
C LEU A 705 -27.32 -12.73 15.08
N SER A 706 -28.50 -12.23 14.63
CA SER A 706 -28.63 -10.88 14.07
C SER A 706 -28.50 -9.82 15.16
N VAL A 707 -27.51 -8.94 15.03
CA VAL A 707 -27.30 -7.84 15.98
C VAL A 707 -28.44 -6.83 15.90
N GLU A 708 -28.99 -6.55 14.72
CA GLU A 708 -30.12 -5.64 14.54
C GLU A 708 -31.37 -6.14 15.30
N ALA A 709 -31.63 -7.43 15.19
CA ALA A 709 -32.75 -8.03 15.92
C ALA A 709 -32.52 -7.98 17.45
N LEU A 710 -31.30 -8.27 17.90
CA LEU A 710 -30.92 -8.16 19.31
C LEU A 710 -31.10 -6.73 19.83
N LEU A 711 -30.66 -5.73 19.11
CA LEU A 711 -30.71 -4.32 19.50
C LEU A 711 -32.15 -3.79 19.51
N ARG A 712 -32.96 -4.19 18.54
CA ARG A 712 -34.37 -3.79 18.46
C ARG A 712 -35.21 -4.36 19.59
N LEU A 713 -34.98 -5.62 19.93
CA LEU A 713 -35.78 -6.33 20.96
C LEU A 713 -35.23 -6.10 22.38
N ALA A 714 -34.06 -5.54 22.54
CA ALA A 714 -33.47 -5.23 23.83
C ALA A 714 -34.26 -4.18 24.60
N VAL A 715 -34.61 -4.48 25.85
CA VAL A 715 -35.40 -3.59 26.72
C VAL A 715 -34.43 -2.55 27.35
N ARG A 716 -34.84 -1.28 27.38
CA ARG A 716 -34.04 -0.21 28.00
C ARG A 716 -34.01 -0.29 29.52
N GLU A 717 -35.17 -0.53 30.11
CA GLU A 717 -35.37 -0.54 31.53
C GLU A 717 -36.17 -1.78 31.93
N LEU A 718 -35.73 -2.49 32.95
CA LEU A 718 -36.51 -3.52 33.58
C LEU A 718 -37.35 -2.89 34.70
N PRO A 719 -38.59 -3.33 34.90
CA PRO A 719 -39.34 -2.91 36.07
C PRO A 719 -38.60 -3.38 37.34
N TYR A 720 -38.58 -2.54 38.33
CA TYR A 720 -38.07 -2.91 39.66
C TYR A 720 -38.89 -4.09 40.21
N VAL A 721 -38.20 -5.12 40.68
CA VAL A 721 -38.76 -6.25 41.38
C VAL A 721 -38.16 -6.27 42.80
N ASP A 722 -38.99 -6.22 43.80
CA ASP A 722 -38.55 -6.18 45.19
C ASP A 722 -37.85 -7.51 45.55
N VAL A 723 -36.84 -7.41 46.41
CA VAL A 723 -36.13 -8.57 46.93
C VAL A 723 -37.04 -9.36 47.86
N PRO A 724 -37.27 -10.66 47.62
CA PRO A 724 -38.12 -11.45 48.49
C PRO A 724 -37.52 -11.52 49.89
N THR A 725 -38.27 -11.06 50.87
CA THR A 725 -37.90 -11.08 52.29
C THR A 725 -38.46 -12.30 53.05
N LEU A 726 -39.41 -13.01 52.43
CA LEU A 726 -40.07 -14.18 53.04
C LEU A 726 -39.47 -15.49 52.49
N PRO A 727 -39.33 -16.53 53.35
CA PRO A 727 -38.75 -17.81 52.89
C PRO A 727 -39.66 -18.50 51.90
N GLY A 728 -39.02 -19.16 50.90
CA GLY A 728 -39.71 -20.06 49.99
C GLY A 728 -39.64 -21.52 50.47
N VAL A 729 -40.61 -22.33 50.08
CA VAL A 729 -40.63 -23.76 50.32
C VAL A 729 -40.40 -24.47 49.01
N THR A 730 -39.48 -25.41 48.98
CA THR A 730 -39.06 -26.12 47.76
C THR A 730 -39.62 -27.56 47.82
N HIS A 731 -40.24 -28.00 46.70
CA HIS A 731 -40.66 -29.37 46.47
C HIS A 731 -40.09 -29.89 45.17
N ASP A 732 -39.62 -31.12 45.18
CA ASP A 732 -39.13 -31.80 43.98
C ASP A 732 -40.25 -32.56 43.28
N LEU A 733 -40.25 -32.54 41.96
CA LEU A 733 -41.22 -33.20 41.12
C LEU A 733 -40.52 -33.94 39.98
N ALA A 734 -40.52 -35.26 39.99
CA ALA A 734 -40.04 -36.09 38.91
C ALA A 734 -41.18 -36.55 38.03
N ILE A 735 -41.21 -36.18 36.76
CA ILE A 735 -42.28 -36.57 35.83
C ILE A 735 -41.67 -37.43 34.72
N VAL A 736 -42.28 -38.62 34.55
CA VAL A 736 -42.02 -39.50 33.43
C VAL A 736 -42.91 -39.11 32.27
N VAL A 737 -42.27 -38.75 31.11
CA VAL A 737 -42.96 -38.33 29.89
C VAL A 737 -42.41 -39.07 28.68
N ASP A 738 -43.13 -39.04 27.59
CA ASP A 738 -42.64 -39.47 26.30
C ASP A 738 -41.38 -38.67 25.88
N GLU A 739 -40.46 -39.31 25.19
CA GLU A 739 -39.20 -38.66 24.76
C GLU A 739 -39.42 -37.43 23.88
N SER A 740 -40.53 -37.37 23.15
CA SER A 740 -40.92 -36.22 22.31
C SER A 740 -41.35 -34.99 23.11
N VAL A 741 -41.70 -35.12 24.40
CA VAL A 741 -42.07 -33.96 25.24
C VAL A 741 -40.86 -33.17 25.62
N SER A 742 -40.78 -31.92 25.16
CA SER A 742 -39.61 -31.06 25.41
C SER A 742 -39.62 -30.49 26.83
N TYR A 743 -38.39 -30.08 27.30
CA TYR A 743 -38.25 -29.31 28.54
C TYR A 743 -39.12 -28.04 28.54
N GLU A 744 -39.11 -27.29 27.42
CA GLU A 744 -39.87 -26.05 27.28
C GLU A 744 -41.38 -26.31 27.47
N GLN A 745 -41.92 -27.36 26.86
CA GLN A 745 -43.34 -27.73 27.01
C GLN A 745 -43.69 -28.01 28.48
N LEU A 746 -42.82 -28.75 29.21
CA LEU A 746 -43.02 -29.03 30.62
C LEU A 746 -42.99 -27.77 31.47
N VAL A 747 -41.96 -26.93 31.31
CA VAL A 747 -41.79 -25.67 32.07
C VAL A 747 -42.96 -24.73 31.84
N GLN A 748 -43.44 -24.59 30.60
CA GLN A 748 -44.63 -23.79 30.27
C GLN A 748 -45.88 -24.31 30.97
N ARG A 749 -46.05 -25.65 30.98
CA ARG A 749 -47.20 -26.28 31.69
C ARG A 749 -47.09 -26.12 33.19
N ILE A 750 -45.91 -26.33 33.77
CA ILE A 750 -45.62 -26.11 35.18
C ILE A 750 -45.89 -24.66 35.58
N GLY A 751 -45.33 -23.68 34.85
CA GLY A 751 -45.53 -22.27 35.12
C GLY A 751 -47.01 -21.84 35.04
N SER A 752 -47.73 -22.30 33.99
CA SER A 752 -49.16 -22.00 33.85
C SER A 752 -50.04 -22.70 34.91
N ALA A 753 -49.62 -23.85 35.42
CA ALA A 753 -50.33 -24.59 36.46
C ALA A 753 -50.03 -24.05 37.85
N GLY A 754 -48.82 -23.54 38.11
CA GLY A 754 -48.31 -23.13 39.42
C GLY A 754 -48.95 -21.85 39.99
N GLY A 755 -49.50 -21.00 39.10
CA GLY A 755 -50.21 -19.79 39.52
C GLY A 755 -49.31 -18.79 40.25
N LYS A 756 -49.88 -17.98 41.14
CA LYS A 756 -49.15 -16.90 41.84
C LYS A 756 -48.15 -17.34 42.90
N LEU A 757 -48.29 -18.59 43.39
CA LEU A 757 -47.44 -19.12 44.46
C LEU A 757 -46.14 -19.74 43.96
N LEU A 758 -46.11 -20.18 42.72
CA LEU A 758 -44.88 -20.73 42.11
C LEU A 758 -43.91 -19.62 41.76
N ALA A 759 -42.83 -19.54 42.49
CA ALA A 759 -41.80 -18.49 42.35
C ALA A 759 -40.66 -18.90 41.43
N ASP A 760 -40.24 -20.17 41.41
CA ASP A 760 -39.16 -20.67 40.58
C ASP A 760 -39.34 -22.13 40.17
N VAL A 761 -38.79 -22.49 38.98
CA VAL A 761 -38.82 -23.84 38.43
C VAL A 761 -37.43 -24.17 37.90
N ARG A 762 -36.76 -25.14 38.51
CA ARG A 762 -35.42 -25.55 38.13
C ARG A 762 -35.37 -27.00 37.76
N LEU A 763 -34.93 -27.34 36.53
CA LEU A 763 -34.62 -28.72 36.18
C LEU A 763 -33.26 -29.08 36.78
N PHE A 764 -33.18 -30.26 37.45
CA PHE A 764 -31.91 -30.69 38.02
C PHE A 764 -31.47 -32.11 37.57
N ASP A 765 -32.41 -32.91 36.97
CA ASP A 765 -32.06 -34.24 36.43
C ASP A 765 -32.92 -34.60 35.23
N VAL A 766 -32.33 -35.32 34.27
CA VAL A 766 -32.97 -35.95 33.11
C VAL A 766 -32.52 -37.40 33.03
N TYR A 767 -33.31 -38.30 33.50
CA TYR A 767 -32.97 -39.72 33.60
C TYR A 767 -33.64 -40.53 32.51
N ARG A 768 -32.84 -41.39 31.81
CA ARG A 768 -33.29 -42.28 30.76
C ARG A 768 -32.85 -43.71 31.08
N ASP A 769 -33.77 -44.57 31.25
CA ASP A 769 -33.55 -45.98 31.49
C ASP A 769 -34.72 -46.81 30.92
N PRO A 770 -34.50 -47.61 29.86
CA PRO A 770 -35.61 -48.38 29.24
C PRO A 770 -36.34 -49.36 30.19
N VAL A 771 -35.64 -49.79 31.26
CA VAL A 771 -36.19 -50.74 32.23
C VAL A 771 -36.98 -50.07 33.35
N ARG A 772 -36.40 -48.95 33.86
CA ARG A 772 -36.95 -48.23 35.01
C ARG A 772 -37.94 -47.13 34.65
N VAL A 773 -37.78 -46.51 33.48
CA VAL A 773 -38.62 -45.40 33.04
C VAL A 773 -39.52 -45.80 31.88
N GLY A 774 -39.13 -46.83 31.14
CA GLY A 774 -39.89 -47.38 30.00
C GLY A 774 -39.19 -46.96 28.66
N LYS A 775 -39.34 -47.82 27.66
CA LYS A 775 -38.80 -47.63 26.32
C LYS A 775 -39.49 -46.42 25.65
N GLY A 776 -38.71 -45.46 25.17
CA GLY A 776 -39.23 -44.22 24.54
C GLY A 776 -39.72 -43.16 25.51
N LYS A 777 -39.41 -43.32 26.80
CA LYS A 777 -39.77 -42.36 27.87
C LYS A 777 -38.53 -41.80 28.56
N LYS A 778 -38.63 -40.63 29.15
CA LYS A 778 -37.65 -39.98 30.03
C LYS A 778 -38.29 -39.47 31.32
N SER A 779 -37.55 -39.47 32.42
CA SER A 779 -37.93 -38.81 33.65
C SER A 779 -37.21 -37.47 33.75
N MET A 780 -37.97 -36.39 33.92
CA MET A 780 -37.44 -35.06 34.16
C MET A 780 -37.76 -34.60 35.58
N ALA A 781 -36.73 -34.26 36.36
CA ALA A 781 -36.86 -33.88 37.76
C ALA A 781 -36.67 -32.35 37.93
N PHE A 782 -37.70 -31.77 38.50
CA PHE A 782 -37.77 -30.30 38.73
C PHE A 782 -37.77 -29.99 40.21
N SER A 783 -37.10 -28.95 40.61
CA SER A 783 -37.21 -28.32 41.93
C SER A 783 -38.10 -27.09 41.80
N LEU A 784 -39.20 -27.09 42.48
CA LEU A 784 -40.29 -26.11 42.42
C LEU A 784 -40.29 -25.28 43.70
N THR A 785 -40.04 -24.00 43.64
CA THR A 785 -40.05 -23.09 44.81
C THR A 785 -41.38 -22.35 44.89
N TYR A 786 -42.05 -22.51 45.98
CA TYR A 786 -43.32 -21.82 46.31
C TYR A 786 -43.07 -20.68 47.29
N ARG A 787 -43.65 -19.54 47.02
CA ARG A 787 -43.50 -18.32 47.86
C ARG A 787 -44.70 -17.41 47.68
N ALA A 788 -45.18 -16.80 48.76
CA ALA A 788 -46.10 -15.70 48.71
C ALA A 788 -45.36 -14.38 48.95
N ALA A 789 -45.85 -13.30 48.35
CA ALA A 789 -45.21 -11.97 48.46
C ALA A 789 -45.54 -11.28 49.81
N ASP A 790 -46.62 -11.68 50.45
CA ASP A 790 -47.24 -10.99 51.58
C ASP A 790 -47.17 -11.79 52.88
N ARG A 791 -46.87 -13.10 52.89
CA ARG A 791 -46.80 -13.95 54.07
C ARG A 791 -45.92 -15.19 53.87
N THR A 792 -45.57 -15.83 54.99
CA THR A 792 -44.97 -17.17 54.97
C THR A 792 -46.04 -18.21 54.67
N LEU A 793 -45.79 -19.13 53.76
CA LEU A 793 -46.72 -20.22 53.40
C LEU A 793 -46.66 -21.31 54.47
N THR A 794 -47.84 -21.92 54.77
CA THR A 794 -47.94 -23.14 55.61
C THR A 794 -47.62 -24.37 54.72
N SER A 795 -47.21 -25.49 55.36
CA SER A 795 -46.96 -26.73 54.66
C SER A 795 -48.19 -27.24 53.89
N GLU A 796 -49.41 -27.14 54.51
CA GLU A 796 -50.69 -27.52 53.92
C GLU A 796 -51.03 -26.70 52.66
N GLU A 797 -50.71 -25.39 52.63
CA GLU A 797 -50.96 -24.52 51.49
C GLU A 797 -50.00 -24.89 50.34
N VAL A 798 -48.77 -25.22 50.64
CA VAL A 798 -47.79 -25.65 49.64
C VAL A 798 -48.15 -27.03 49.08
N GLU A 799 -48.47 -28.04 49.92
CA GLU A 799 -48.92 -29.35 49.48
C GLU A 799 -50.13 -29.26 48.57
N LYS A 800 -51.09 -28.51 48.89
CA LYS A 800 -52.33 -28.33 48.11
C LYS A 800 -52.05 -27.64 46.77
N ALA A 801 -51.18 -26.66 46.75
CA ALA A 801 -50.75 -25.97 45.55
C ALA A 801 -49.91 -26.89 44.65
N HIS A 802 -49.01 -27.69 45.24
CA HIS A 802 -48.18 -28.66 44.56
C HIS A 802 -49.01 -29.77 43.92
N GLU A 803 -49.92 -30.42 44.71
CA GLU A 803 -50.84 -31.46 44.18
C GLU A 803 -51.68 -30.94 43.00
N LYS A 804 -52.25 -29.74 43.14
CA LYS A 804 -52.98 -29.08 42.05
C LYS A 804 -52.16 -28.85 40.82
N LEU A 805 -50.91 -28.40 40.96
CA LEU A 805 -49.98 -28.22 39.88
C LEU A 805 -49.64 -29.54 39.19
N VAL A 806 -49.25 -30.57 39.97
CA VAL A 806 -48.91 -31.91 39.48
C VAL A 806 -50.07 -32.51 38.68
N ASN A 807 -51.30 -32.54 39.24
CA ASN A 807 -52.47 -33.06 38.56
C ASN A 807 -52.76 -32.36 37.22
N LYS A 808 -52.57 -31.02 37.14
CA LYS A 808 -52.76 -30.28 35.89
C LYS A 808 -51.64 -30.59 34.84
N VAL A 809 -50.42 -30.70 35.30
CA VAL A 809 -49.27 -31.00 34.39
C VAL A 809 -49.39 -32.43 33.86
N LEU A 810 -49.70 -33.42 34.69
CA LEU A 810 -49.90 -34.81 34.27
C LEU A 810 -51.00 -34.93 33.23
N ARG A 811 -52.15 -34.31 33.48
CA ARG A 811 -53.29 -34.33 32.51
C ARG A 811 -52.91 -33.67 31.19
N ALA A 812 -52.07 -32.61 31.19
CA ALA A 812 -51.70 -31.85 30.02
C ALA A 812 -50.58 -32.53 29.23
N THR A 813 -49.78 -33.41 29.82
CA THR A 813 -48.58 -33.99 29.20
C THR A 813 -48.72 -35.52 29.01
N GLY A 814 -49.76 -36.15 29.58
CA GLY A 814 -49.88 -37.59 29.61
C GLY A 814 -48.78 -38.27 30.44
N GLY A 815 -48.10 -37.50 31.29
CA GLY A 815 -46.99 -38.02 32.10
C GLY A 815 -47.45 -38.72 33.40
N GLU A 816 -46.49 -39.35 34.06
CA GLU A 816 -46.68 -40.05 35.35
C GLU A 816 -45.61 -39.52 36.35
N VAL A 817 -46.01 -39.40 37.64
CA VAL A 817 -45.06 -39.10 38.72
C VAL A 817 -44.16 -40.29 38.94
N ARG A 818 -42.87 -40.06 38.93
CA ARG A 818 -41.91 -41.12 39.32
C ARG A 818 -41.89 -41.23 40.85
N SER A 819 -42.35 -42.34 41.35
CA SER A 819 -42.24 -42.72 42.79
C SER A 819 -40.79 -43.03 43.19
#